data_47e8d5c807a08c98049464b4e9ca9bd2
#
_entry.id   47e8d5c807a08c98049464b4e9ca9bd2
#
_cell.length_a   1.000
_cell.length_b   1.000
_cell.length_c   1.000
_cell.angle_alpha   90.00
_cell.angle_beta   90.00
_cell.angle_gamma   90.00
#
_symmetry.space_group_name_H-M   'P 1'
#
loop_
_entity.id
_entity.type
_entity.pdbx_description
1 polymer ?
#
loop_
_entity_poly.entity_id
_entity_poly.type
_entity_poly.pdbx_seq_one_letter_code
_entity_poly.pdbx_strand_id
1 'polypeptide(L)'
;MSEDNFLQPEDDTTVSLINPEEQFPGLAGYVQAKYKEAETGRYAYEQRWLQSYKNFRGIYDSTTQYRESEKSKVFVRITKTKVLAAYGQITDILFANKKFPLVVQATPVPEGIAEFAHMETPLDQAQQQQSDPFGFQGDGRQLQPGALQADFLGGLKEEYAGLPLAEGPAKLGEPQLSPAQKTALAMEKTIHDQLLDTNAVNVFRKTIFESALLGTGVIKGPLNFYKRVHKWERGEDGQRQYMPYEKTVPRIEMVSAWDFHPDPSATSIDDCEYVIERHRFNRQQLRALIKRPYFRAEAIEETLAKGPNYEDKYYEDAIREDETEAYASENRYEVLEYWGVLDYYLAKEAGFKEADTMSEFDELQVNIWVCGNMILRCVLNPFTPARIPYHVFPYEVNPYQLWGVGVAENMEDAQKLMNGHVRMAIDNLALAGNLVFDVDEASLVPGQNMDIFPGKIFRRQSGVTGTAINGLKFPNTAGENLQMYQISRQLADEETGIPSIVHGQTGVTGTGRTAAGLSMLMGSAGLSMKTVIKNIDDMLLKPLGEAYFQWNMQFNEDAPDIVGDLEIKPRGVAAVMQKEVRSQRLTALLQTVANPMLAPFIKIPNLMRELAISQDIDPDSLVNDANEAQLYAKMLQGMMANAQQAASAEAG
;
A
#
# COMPACT_ATOMS: atom_id res chain seq x y z
N MET A 1 -23.48 -26.48 34.96
CA MET A 1 -24.19 -27.35 34.03
C MET A 1 -25.36 -26.54 33.48
N SER A 2 -25.15 -25.85 32.43
CA SER A 2 -26.17 -25.29 31.56
C SER A 2 -25.55 -25.28 30.16
N GLU A 3 -26.17 -26.10 29.33
CA GLU A 3 -25.84 -26.24 27.92
C GLU A 3 -26.14 -24.91 27.25
N ASP A 4 -25.12 -24.19 26.84
CA ASP A 4 -25.23 -23.01 26.00
C ASP A 4 -25.63 -23.44 24.59
N ASN A 5 -26.90 -23.27 24.28
CA ASN A 5 -27.46 -23.27 22.93
C ASN A 5 -26.74 -22.18 22.12
N PHE A 6 -25.78 -22.58 21.32
CA PHE A 6 -25.30 -21.76 20.22
C PHE A 6 -26.43 -21.65 19.19
N LEU A 7 -27.09 -20.53 19.18
CA LEU A 7 -27.96 -20.11 18.07
C LEU A 7 -27.10 -20.10 16.80
N GLN A 8 -27.30 -21.11 15.96
CA GLN A 8 -26.85 -21.07 14.59
C GLN A 8 -27.68 -19.97 13.90
N PRO A 9 -27.07 -19.05 13.17
CA PRO A 9 -27.85 -18.23 12.25
C PRO A 9 -28.48 -19.16 11.22
N GLU A 10 -29.78 -19.18 11.16
CA GLU A 10 -30.53 -19.79 10.06
C GLU A 10 -30.32 -18.91 8.83
N ASP A 11 -29.19 -19.07 8.18
CA ASP A 11 -28.95 -18.49 6.86
C ASP A 11 -29.29 -19.52 5.80
N ASP A 12 -30.35 -19.23 5.09
CA ASP A 12 -30.88 -19.93 3.91
C ASP A 12 -29.99 -19.72 2.64
N THR A 13 -28.73 -19.37 2.82
CA THR A 13 -27.74 -19.58 1.77
C THR A 13 -27.26 -21.01 1.88
N THR A 14 -27.93 -21.88 1.14
CA THR A 14 -27.57 -23.30 1.01
C THR A 14 -26.19 -23.43 0.35
N VAL A 15 -25.13 -23.23 1.16
CA VAL A 15 -23.80 -23.67 0.78
C VAL A 15 -23.85 -25.19 0.73
N SER A 16 -23.77 -25.76 -0.46
CA SER A 16 -23.77 -27.22 -0.59
C SER A 16 -22.53 -27.77 0.08
N LEU A 17 -22.74 -28.50 1.17
CA LEU A 17 -21.69 -29.26 1.84
C LEU A 17 -21.57 -30.60 1.15
N ILE A 18 -20.36 -30.96 0.74
CA ILE A 18 -20.07 -32.31 0.28
C ILE A 18 -20.31 -33.28 1.44
N ASN A 19 -21.00 -34.39 1.16
CA ASN A 19 -21.25 -35.43 2.16
C ASN A 19 -19.94 -35.87 2.82
N PRO A 20 -19.88 -35.93 4.16
CA PRO A 20 -18.63 -36.26 4.89
C PRO A 20 -18.09 -37.68 4.64
N GLU A 21 -18.89 -38.58 4.06
CA GLU A 21 -18.54 -39.97 3.89
C GLU A 21 -17.78 -40.30 2.60
N GLU A 22 -17.70 -39.37 1.65
CA GLU A 22 -17.01 -39.58 0.36
C GLU A 22 -15.59 -39.00 0.40
N GLN A 23 -14.60 -39.84 0.28
CA GLN A 23 -13.22 -39.47 0.00
C GLN A 23 -13.11 -39.21 -1.51
N PHE A 24 -12.70 -37.97 -1.89
CA PHE A 24 -12.52 -37.61 -3.30
C PHE A 24 -11.04 -37.59 -3.68
N PRO A 25 -10.40 -38.73 -3.97
CA PRO A 25 -9.00 -38.74 -4.38
C PRO A 25 -8.80 -38.01 -5.73
N GLY A 26 -9.83 -37.94 -6.58
CA GLY A 26 -9.81 -37.21 -7.84
C GLY A 26 -9.62 -35.72 -7.64
N LEU A 27 -10.43 -35.08 -6.82
CA LEU A 27 -10.39 -33.63 -6.58
C LEU A 27 -9.10 -33.18 -5.85
N ALA A 28 -8.64 -33.95 -4.85
CA ALA A 28 -7.35 -33.64 -4.21
C ALA A 28 -6.18 -33.79 -5.19
N GLY A 29 -6.22 -34.83 -6.04
CA GLY A 29 -5.24 -35.01 -7.11
C GLY A 29 -5.24 -33.90 -8.13
N TYR A 30 -6.42 -33.39 -8.50
CA TYR A 30 -6.58 -32.24 -9.38
C TYR A 30 -5.90 -30.98 -8.80
N VAL A 31 -6.20 -30.61 -7.56
CA VAL A 31 -5.58 -29.46 -6.89
C VAL A 31 -4.07 -29.59 -6.83
N GLN A 32 -3.54 -30.80 -6.53
CA GLN A 32 -2.11 -31.06 -6.52
C GLN A 32 -1.47 -30.96 -7.91
N ALA A 33 -2.17 -31.42 -8.95
CA ALA A 33 -1.68 -31.28 -10.34
C ALA A 33 -1.60 -29.81 -10.76
N LYS A 34 -2.65 -29.02 -10.43
CA LYS A 34 -2.66 -27.57 -10.67
C LYS A 34 -1.58 -26.83 -9.86
N TYR A 35 -1.32 -27.27 -8.63
CA TYR A 35 -0.23 -26.74 -7.84
C TYR A 35 1.16 -26.99 -8.46
N LYS A 36 1.41 -28.19 -8.95
CA LYS A 36 2.66 -28.52 -9.66
C LYS A 36 2.82 -27.75 -10.97
N GLU A 37 1.73 -27.57 -11.70
CA GLU A 37 1.70 -26.74 -12.92
C GLU A 37 2.11 -25.30 -12.58
N ALA A 38 1.48 -24.69 -11.57
CA ALA A 38 1.82 -23.34 -11.11
C ALA A 38 3.24 -23.23 -10.57
N GLU A 39 3.72 -24.23 -9.81
CA GLU A 39 5.11 -24.29 -9.31
C GLU A 39 6.12 -24.32 -10.45
N THR A 40 5.86 -25.15 -11.48
CA THR A 40 6.73 -25.25 -12.65
C THR A 40 6.78 -23.94 -13.45
N GLY A 41 5.63 -23.33 -13.71
CA GLY A 41 5.52 -22.05 -14.40
C GLY A 41 6.20 -20.90 -13.67
N ARG A 42 6.26 -20.98 -12.33
CA ARG A 42 6.82 -19.95 -11.46
C ARG A 42 8.33 -20.07 -11.24
N TYR A 43 8.94 -21.21 -11.55
CA TYR A 43 10.34 -21.48 -11.24
C TYR A 43 11.32 -20.40 -11.73
N ALA A 44 11.16 -19.90 -12.96
CA ALA A 44 12.02 -18.84 -13.50
C ALA A 44 11.93 -17.53 -12.70
N TYR A 45 10.74 -17.21 -12.20
CA TYR A 45 10.51 -16.02 -11.36
C TYR A 45 11.11 -16.20 -9.97
N GLU A 46 11.01 -17.38 -9.38
CA GLU A 46 11.63 -17.70 -8.09
C GLU A 46 13.14 -17.49 -8.11
N GLN A 47 13.81 -17.86 -9.20
CA GLN A 47 15.24 -17.61 -9.37
C GLN A 47 15.56 -16.10 -9.38
N ARG A 48 14.77 -15.28 -10.08
CA ARG A 48 14.93 -13.82 -10.10
C ARG A 48 14.67 -13.19 -8.73
N TRP A 49 13.65 -13.65 -8.02
CA TRP A 49 13.35 -13.19 -6.65
C TRP A 49 14.46 -13.55 -5.68
N LEU A 50 14.99 -14.76 -5.77
CA LEU A 50 16.10 -15.21 -4.94
C LEU A 50 17.35 -14.35 -5.17
N GLN A 51 17.65 -14.03 -6.43
CA GLN A 51 18.76 -13.15 -6.79
C GLN A 51 18.52 -11.72 -6.26
N SER A 52 17.31 -11.20 -6.41
CA SER A 52 16.91 -9.88 -5.87
C SER A 52 17.06 -9.83 -4.35
N TYR A 53 16.65 -10.88 -3.64
CA TYR A 53 16.79 -10.99 -2.19
C TYR A 53 18.28 -11.07 -1.78
N LYS A 54 19.10 -11.88 -2.46
CA LYS A 54 20.56 -11.96 -2.23
C LYS A 54 21.23 -10.59 -2.42
N ASN A 55 20.89 -9.87 -3.51
CA ASN A 55 21.39 -8.52 -3.77
C ASN A 55 21.00 -7.54 -2.67
N PHE A 56 19.75 -7.61 -2.18
CA PHE A 56 19.28 -6.80 -1.06
C PHE A 56 20.02 -7.10 0.26
N ARG A 57 20.26 -8.36 0.56
CA ARG A 57 20.99 -8.79 1.76
C ARG A 57 22.50 -8.54 1.64
N GLY A 58 23.02 -8.49 0.43
CA GLY A 58 24.46 -8.37 0.16
C GLY A 58 25.19 -9.71 0.26
N ILE A 59 24.55 -10.75 -0.19
CA ILE A 59 25.06 -12.13 -0.22
C ILE A 59 25.46 -12.46 -1.66
N TYR A 60 26.67 -12.97 -1.84
CA TYR A 60 27.09 -13.50 -3.14
C TYR A 60 26.45 -14.85 -3.38
N ASP A 61 26.10 -15.12 -4.63
CA ASP A 61 25.67 -16.43 -5.03
C ASP A 61 26.81 -17.45 -4.87
N SER A 62 26.48 -18.68 -4.43
CA SER A 62 27.42 -19.77 -4.33
C SER A 62 28.08 -20.15 -5.68
N THR A 63 27.39 -19.81 -6.79
CA THR A 63 27.90 -20.00 -8.16
C THR A 63 28.87 -18.91 -8.60
N THR A 64 29.03 -17.82 -7.83
CA THR A 64 29.96 -16.74 -8.16
C THR A 64 31.39 -17.26 -8.16
N GLN A 65 31.97 -17.40 -9.38
CA GLN A 65 33.35 -17.80 -9.52
C GLN A 65 34.26 -16.61 -9.26
N TYR A 66 35.07 -16.72 -8.22
CA TYR A 66 36.14 -15.77 -7.95
C TYR A 66 37.40 -16.25 -8.67
N ARG A 67 38.15 -15.32 -9.29
CA ARG A 67 39.51 -15.66 -9.78
C ARG A 67 40.39 -15.95 -8.56
N GLU A 68 41.35 -16.83 -8.70
CA GLU A 68 42.32 -17.14 -7.63
C GLU A 68 43.05 -15.90 -7.11
N SER A 69 43.18 -14.87 -7.96
CA SER A 69 43.78 -13.57 -7.63
C SER A 69 42.85 -12.65 -6.83
N GLU A 70 41.53 -12.89 -6.84
CA GLU A 70 40.54 -12.07 -6.13
C GLU A 70 40.45 -12.47 -4.66
N LYS A 71 40.93 -11.61 -3.77
CA LYS A 71 40.89 -11.83 -2.30
C LYS A 71 39.77 -11.06 -1.63
N SER A 72 39.36 -9.92 -2.18
CA SER A 72 38.28 -9.09 -1.63
C SER A 72 36.91 -9.72 -1.87
N LYS A 73 36.11 -9.88 -0.81
CA LYS A 73 34.73 -10.36 -0.85
C LYS A 73 33.74 -9.26 -0.43
N VAL A 74 34.12 -8.00 -0.55
CA VAL A 74 33.28 -6.87 -0.16
C VAL A 74 32.07 -6.78 -1.08
N PHE A 75 30.87 -6.66 -0.51
CA PHE A 75 29.61 -6.43 -1.20
C PHE A 75 29.11 -5.01 -0.92
N VAL A 76 28.81 -4.24 -1.95
CA VAL A 76 28.30 -2.88 -1.85
C VAL A 76 26.77 -2.92 -1.87
N ARG A 77 26.11 -2.59 -0.75
CA ARG A 77 24.66 -2.79 -0.56
C ARG A 77 23.83 -1.63 -1.10
N ILE A 78 23.99 -1.24 -2.35
CA ILE A 78 23.22 -0.15 -2.98
C ILE A 78 21.77 -0.60 -3.22
N THR A 79 21.54 -1.83 -3.64
CA THR A 79 20.21 -2.42 -3.82
C THR A 79 19.35 -2.23 -2.57
N LYS A 80 19.90 -2.53 -1.38
CA LYS A 80 19.18 -2.32 -0.12
C LYS A 80 18.74 -0.87 0.06
N THR A 81 19.63 0.07 -0.20
CA THR A 81 19.36 1.50 -0.06
C THR A 81 18.25 1.96 -1.01
N LYS A 82 18.28 1.50 -2.27
CA LYS A 82 17.29 1.84 -3.29
C LYS A 82 15.90 1.26 -2.98
N VAL A 83 15.83 -0.02 -2.60
CA VAL A 83 14.57 -0.68 -2.22
C VAL A 83 13.94 0.03 -1.02
N LEU A 84 14.72 0.35 0.01
CA LEU A 84 14.22 1.07 1.18
C LEU A 84 13.78 2.50 0.85
N ALA A 85 14.45 3.17 -0.08
CA ALA A 85 14.06 4.51 -0.54
C ALA A 85 12.73 4.47 -1.31
N ALA A 86 12.56 3.52 -2.24
CA ALA A 86 11.30 3.30 -2.95
C ALA A 86 10.14 3.01 -1.99
N TYR A 87 10.33 2.03 -1.10
CA TYR A 87 9.37 1.68 -0.07
C TYR A 87 8.97 2.87 0.80
N GLY A 88 9.95 3.65 1.27
CA GLY A 88 9.72 4.82 2.10
C GLY A 88 8.89 5.89 1.38
N GLN A 89 9.25 6.21 0.14
CA GLN A 89 8.53 7.21 -0.66
C GLN A 89 7.09 6.79 -0.95
N ILE A 90 6.85 5.54 -1.39
CA ILE A 90 5.49 5.05 -1.69
C ILE A 90 4.65 5.06 -0.41
N THR A 91 5.20 4.58 0.70
CA THR A 91 4.49 4.54 1.98
C THR A 91 4.14 5.94 2.48
N ASP A 92 5.06 6.89 2.36
CA ASP A 92 4.83 8.28 2.76
C ASP A 92 3.74 8.93 1.91
N ILE A 93 3.77 8.72 0.61
CA ILE A 93 2.75 9.25 -0.30
C ILE A 93 1.35 8.70 0.02
N LEU A 94 1.23 7.39 0.23
CA LEU A 94 -0.07 6.75 0.42
C LEU A 94 -0.67 7.01 1.81
N PHE A 95 0.16 7.12 2.86
CA PHE A 95 -0.29 7.16 4.25
C PHE A 95 0.06 8.43 5.02
N ALA A 96 0.56 9.49 4.36
CA ALA A 96 0.91 10.76 5.01
C ALA A 96 -0.26 11.37 5.80
N ASN A 97 -1.49 11.23 5.31
CA ASN A 97 -2.68 11.87 5.89
C ASN A 97 -3.41 11.03 6.95
N LYS A 98 -2.83 9.92 7.43
CA LYS A 98 -3.47 8.97 8.36
C LYS A 98 -4.83 8.42 7.88
N LYS A 99 -5.27 8.75 6.66
CA LYS A 99 -6.48 8.25 6.02
C LYS A 99 -6.08 7.35 4.86
N PHE A 100 -6.83 6.27 4.65
CA PHE A 100 -6.64 5.46 3.45
C PHE A 100 -6.98 6.28 2.21
N PRO A 101 -6.23 6.13 1.13
CA PRO A 101 -6.43 6.89 -0.11
C PRO A 101 -7.62 6.33 -0.94
N LEU A 102 -8.75 6.08 -0.30
CA LEU A 102 -10.00 5.62 -0.89
C LEU A 102 -11.10 6.65 -0.67
N VAL A 103 -11.93 6.85 -1.67
CA VAL A 103 -13.10 7.73 -1.61
C VAL A 103 -14.28 7.03 -2.24
N VAL A 104 -15.41 7.17 -1.61
CA VAL A 104 -16.69 6.66 -2.10
C VAL A 104 -17.51 7.83 -2.63
N GLN A 105 -17.99 7.72 -3.85
CA GLN A 105 -18.85 8.73 -4.49
C GLN A 105 -20.14 8.09 -4.92
N ALA A 106 -21.22 8.87 -4.89
CA ALA A 106 -22.48 8.44 -5.48
C ALA A 106 -22.28 8.29 -7.00
N THR A 107 -22.81 7.20 -7.56
CA THR A 107 -22.75 6.97 -9.01
C THR A 107 -23.46 8.12 -9.74
N PRO A 108 -22.83 8.77 -10.74
CA PRO A 108 -23.45 9.85 -11.46
C PRO A 108 -24.65 9.32 -12.26
N VAL A 109 -25.81 9.95 -12.06
CA VAL A 109 -27.01 9.63 -12.83
C VAL A 109 -26.82 10.10 -14.27
N PRO A 110 -27.08 9.27 -15.30
CA PRO A 110 -27.01 9.67 -16.69
C PRO A 110 -27.88 10.91 -16.98
N GLU A 111 -27.40 11.85 -17.80
CA GLU A 111 -28.04 13.14 -18.02
C GLU A 111 -29.52 13.03 -18.47
N GLY A 112 -29.92 11.97 -19.15
CA GLY A 112 -31.32 11.73 -19.57
C GLY A 112 -32.26 11.24 -18.47
N ILE A 113 -31.75 10.81 -17.32
CA ILE A 113 -32.53 10.27 -16.18
C ILE A 113 -32.56 11.27 -15.03
N ALA A 114 -31.64 12.23 -15.01
CA ALA A 114 -31.54 13.24 -13.96
C ALA A 114 -32.82 14.07 -13.79
N GLU A 115 -33.58 14.31 -14.88
CA GLU A 115 -34.87 15.00 -14.83
C GLU A 115 -35.94 14.23 -14.06
N PHE A 116 -35.88 12.90 -14.02
CA PHE A 116 -36.82 12.06 -13.27
C PHE A 116 -36.43 11.86 -11.80
N ALA A 117 -35.15 12.03 -11.48
CA ALA A 117 -34.65 11.91 -10.09
C ALA A 117 -35.10 13.06 -9.18
N HIS A 118 -35.60 14.17 -9.73
CA HIS A 118 -36.17 15.31 -9.02
C HIS A 118 -37.71 15.30 -8.98
N MET A 119 -38.36 14.26 -9.47
CA MET A 119 -39.79 14.09 -9.20
C MET A 119 -39.95 13.77 -7.71
N GLU A 120 -40.30 14.80 -6.97
CA GLU A 120 -40.70 14.70 -5.57
C GLU A 120 -41.79 13.64 -5.43
N THR A 121 -41.61 12.76 -4.45
CA THR A 121 -42.66 11.78 -4.14
C THR A 121 -43.95 12.51 -3.75
N PRO A 122 -45.13 11.94 -4.00
CA PRO A 122 -46.41 12.59 -3.66
C PRO A 122 -46.53 13.02 -2.17
N LEU A 123 -45.71 12.45 -1.29
CA LEU A 123 -45.63 12.79 0.14
C LEU A 123 -44.91 14.12 0.37
N ASP A 124 -43.89 14.47 -0.42
CA ASP A 124 -43.15 15.72 -0.25
C ASP A 124 -43.98 16.92 -0.76
N GLN A 125 -44.82 16.73 -1.77
CA GLN A 125 -45.75 17.75 -2.26
C GLN A 125 -46.85 18.06 -1.25
N ALA A 126 -47.27 17.09 -0.43
CA ALA A 126 -48.28 17.31 0.61
C ALA A 126 -47.76 18.10 1.84
N GLN A 127 -46.44 18.06 2.08
CA GLN A 127 -45.82 18.82 3.17
C GLN A 127 -45.51 20.29 2.77
N GLN A 128 -45.23 20.56 1.51
CA GLN A 128 -44.98 21.91 1.02
C GLN A 128 -46.26 22.76 0.88
N GLN A 129 -47.42 22.14 0.66
CA GLN A 129 -48.72 22.86 0.60
C GLN A 129 -49.25 23.37 1.93
N GLN A 130 -48.66 22.99 3.06
CA GLN A 130 -49.12 23.47 4.40
C GLN A 130 -48.38 24.69 4.94
N SER A 131 -47.45 25.31 4.19
CA SER A 131 -46.61 26.41 4.70
C SER A 131 -46.81 27.77 4.02
N ASP A 132 -47.82 27.97 3.16
CA ASP A 132 -48.10 29.29 2.56
C ASP A 132 -49.44 29.85 3.01
N PRO A 133 -49.46 30.73 4.04
CA PRO A 133 -50.70 31.41 4.50
C PRO A 133 -51.01 32.72 3.73
N PHE A 134 -50.25 33.10 2.72
CA PHE A 134 -50.52 34.32 1.95
C PHE A 134 -50.49 34.05 0.43
N GLY A 135 -51.67 33.82 -0.14
CA GLY A 135 -51.87 33.74 -1.57
C GLY A 135 -51.64 35.07 -2.25
N PHE A 136 -50.67 35.11 -3.16
CA PHE A 136 -50.56 36.12 -4.21
C PHE A 136 -50.69 35.46 -5.58
N GLN A 137 -51.88 35.65 -6.19
CA GLN A 137 -52.09 35.43 -7.61
C GLN A 137 -51.34 36.52 -8.40
N GLY A 138 -50.29 36.19 -9.08
CA GLY A 138 -49.57 37.07 -10.02
C GLY A 138 -49.79 36.63 -11.47
N ASP A 139 -50.40 37.53 -12.21
CA ASP A 139 -50.78 37.44 -13.63
C ASP A 139 -49.57 37.30 -14.56
N GLY A 140 -49.67 36.38 -15.50
CA GLY A 140 -48.61 36.06 -16.46
C GLY A 140 -48.30 37.17 -17.45
N ARG A 141 -47.10 37.75 -17.38
CA ARG A 141 -46.49 38.48 -18.50
C ARG A 141 -45.04 38.11 -18.64
N GLN A 142 -44.74 37.50 -19.78
CA GLN A 142 -43.37 37.28 -20.26
C GLN A 142 -42.67 38.65 -20.46
N LEU A 143 -41.50 38.84 -19.83
CA LEU A 143 -40.59 39.93 -20.09
C LEU A 143 -39.32 39.41 -20.79
N GLN A 144 -39.05 39.92 -21.99
CA GLN A 144 -37.85 39.68 -22.78
C GLN A 144 -36.59 40.25 -22.08
N PRO A 145 -35.42 39.63 -22.28
CA PRO A 145 -34.17 40.12 -21.70
C PRO A 145 -33.55 41.23 -22.54
N GLY A 146 -33.50 42.42 -21.98
CA GLY A 146 -32.75 43.51 -22.59
C GLY A 146 -33.29 44.90 -22.22
N ALA A 147 -32.84 45.46 -21.14
CA ALA A 147 -32.78 46.88 -20.74
C ALA A 147 -33.10 47.07 -19.24
N LEU A 148 -32.09 47.04 -18.40
CA LEU A 148 -32.10 47.68 -17.07
C LEU A 148 -30.66 47.69 -16.51
N GLN A 149 -29.85 48.56 -17.12
CA GLN A 149 -28.63 49.07 -16.50
C GLN A 149 -28.82 50.57 -16.48
N ALA A 150 -29.13 51.16 -15.30
CA ALA A 150 -28.87 52.56 -14.97
C ALA A 150 -29.82 53.21 -13.95
N ASP A 151 -30.61 52.52 -13.11
CA ASP A 151 -31.43 53.25 -12.12
C ASP A 151 -31.52 52.63 -10.72
N PHE A 152 -30.54 51.81 -10.33
CA PHE A 152 -30.61 51.11 -9.01
C PHE A 152 -29.73 51.72 -7.89
N LEU A 153 -29.09 52.85 -8.11
CA LEU A 153 -28.19 53.46 -7.10
C LEU A 153 -28.71 54.74 -6.43
N GLY A 154 -29.94 55.17 -6.72
CA GLY A 154 -30.50 56.40 -6.19
C GLY A 154 -31.54 56.31 -5.06
N GLY A 155 -32.07 55.14 -4.74
CA GLY A 155 -33.27 55.00 -3.91
C GLY A 155 -33.14 54.35 -2.52
N LEU A 156 -31.96 54.05 -2.03
CA LEU A 156 -31.78 53.28 -0.81
C LEU A 156 -31.26 54.09 0.39
N LYS A 157 -31.71 55.29 0.62
CA LYS A 157 -31.25 56.08 1.78
C LYS A 157 -32.31 56.51 2.81
N GLU A 158 -33.58 56.25 2.62
CA GLU A 158 -34.59 56.80 3.59
C GLU A 158 -35.67 55.84 4.15
N GLU A 159 -35.60 54.50 3.92
CA GLU A 159 -36.72 53.64 4.35
C GLU A 159 -36.38 52.49 5.32
N TYR A 160 -35.26 52.55 6.02
CA TYR A 160 -34.94 51.54 7.05
C TYR A 160 -34.65 52.09 8.45
N ALA A 161 -35.40 53.07 8.88
CA ALA A 161 -35.39 53.47 10.27
C ALA A 161 -36.71 53.02 10.95
N GLY A 162 -36.77 51.77 11.37
CA GLY A 162 -37.92 51.33 12.19
C GLY A 162 -38.32 49.87 12.13
N LEU A 163 -37.47 48.93 11.88
CA LEU A 163 -37.78 47.52 12.06
C LEU A 163 -37.04 46.93 13.30
N PRO A 164 -37.72 46.17 14.17
CA PRO A 164 -37.10 45.57 15.35
C PRO A 164 -36.03 44.55 14.92
N LEU A 165 -34.87 44.66 15.54
CA LEU A 165 -33.78 43.69 15.42
C LEU A 165 -34.31 42.29 15.76
N ALA A 166 -34.52 41.47 14.72
CA ALA A 166 -34.79 40.06 14.90
C ALA A 166 -33.51 39.37 15.45
N GLU A 167 -33.70 38.73 16.59
CA GLU A 167 -32.67 37.99 17.31
C GLU A 167 -32.11 36.83 16.48
N GLY A 168 -30.77 36.73 16.46
CA GLY A 168 -30.01 35.54 16.16
C GLY A 168 -29.45 35.45 14.74
N PRO A 169 -28.15 35.16 14.60
CA PRO A 169 -27.61 34.84 13.30
C PRO A 169 -28.25 33.54 12.80
N ALA A 170 -28.95 33.62 11.69
CA ALA A 170 -29.35 32.43 10.93
C ALA A 170 -28.11 31.55 10.77
N LYS A 171 -28.15 30.35 11.33
CA LYS A 171 -27.17 29.32 11.01
C LYS A 171 -27.17 29.22 9.50
N LEU A 172 -26.11 29.69 8.86
CA LEU A 172 -25.87 29.43 7.44
C LEU A 172 -25.94 27.91 7.31
N GLY A 173 -26.98 27.41 6.64
CA GLY A 173 -27.20 25.99 6.47
C GLY A 173 -25.95 25.33 5.91
N GLU A 174 -25.50 24.31 6.58
CA GLU A 174 -24.56 23.36 5.99
C GLU A 174 -25.09 23.00 4.60
N PRO A 175 -24.23 22.90 3.55
CA PRO A 175 -24.70 22.50 2.25
C PRO A 175 -25.47 21.20 2.40
N GLN A 176 -26.75 21.21 2.08
CA GLN A 176 -27.59 20.00 2.21
C GLN A 176 -27.05 18.98 1.21
N LEU A 177 -26.29 18.02 1.74
CA LEU A 177 -25.81 16.88 0.99
C LEU A 177 -27.00 16.07 0.52
N SER A 178 -27.01 15.66 -0.74
CA SER A 178 -28.05 14.75 -1.23
C SER A 178 -28.04 13.43 -0.43
N PRO A 179 -29.16 12.71 -0.34
CA PRO A 179 -29.20 11.41 0.36
C PRO A 179 -28.09 10.47 -0.11
N ALA A 180 -27.86 10.37 -1.43
CA ALA A 180 -26.81 9.55 -2.01
C ALA A 180 -25.39 10.00 -1.58
N GLN A 181 -25.14 11.30 -1.43
CA GLN A 181 -23.87 11.80 -0.92
C GLN A 181 -23.68 11.47 0.57
N LYS A 182 -24.75 11.49 1.37
CA LYS A 182 -24.69 11.08 2.78
C LYS A 182 -24.36 9.59 2.91
N THR A 183 -25.01 8.75 2.10
CA THR A 183 -24.74 7.32 2.05
C THR A 183 -23.30 7.03 1.61
N ALA A 184 -22.80 7.75 0.61
CA ALA A 184 -21.41 7.61 0.14
C ALA A 184 -20.40 7.95 1.26
N LEU A 185 -20.62 9.04 2.00
CA LEU A 185 -19.78 9.41 3.13
C LEU A 185 -19.87 8.42 4.30
N ALA A 186 -21.06 7.87 4.56
CA ALA A 186 -21.25 6.84 5.57
C ALA A 186 -20.49 5.54 5.20
N MET A 187 -20.58 5.12 3.95
CA MET A 187 -19.83 3.96 3.44
C MET A 187 -18.32 4.20 3.50
N GLU A 188 -17.83 5.36 3.04
CA GLU A 188 -16.41 5.73 3.12
C GLU A 188 -15.89 5.64 4.56
N LYS A 189 -16.63 6.21 5.50
CA LYS A 189 -16.28 6.15 6.92
C LYS A 189 -16.26 4.71 7.43
N THR A 190 -17.25 3.90 7.08
CA THR A 190 -17.35 2.50 7.51
C THR A 190 -16.15 1.68 7.00
N ILE A 191 -15.81 1.79 5.71
CA ILE A 191 -14.65 1.11 5.12
C ILE A 191 -13.36 1.58 5.80
N HIS A 192 -13.22 2.88 6.04
CA HIS A 192 -12.05 3.44 6.70
C HIS A 192 -11.88 2.92 8.13
N ASP A 193 -12.96 2.89 8.91
CA ASP A 193 -12.97 2.36 10.28
C ASP A 193 -12.63 0.85 10.28
N GLN A 194 -13.17 0.06 9.35
CA GLN A 194 -12.86 -1.37 9.18
C GLN A 194 -11.37 -1.61 8.86
N LEU A 195 -10.80 -0.81 7.96
CA LEU A 195 -9.38 -0.89 7.62
C LEU A 195 -8.46 -0.52 8.79
N LEU A 196 -8.82 0.50 9.57
CA LEU A 196 -8.10 0.88 10.78
C LEU A 196 -8.20 -0.20 11.87
N ASP A 197 -9.39 -0.71 12.11
CA ASP A 197 -9.68 -1.72 13.12
C ASP A 197 -8.90 -3.03 12.90
N THR A 198 -8.64 -3.37 11.64
CA THR A 198 -7.90 -4.58 11.25
C THR A 198 -6.41 -4.33 11.02
N ASN A 199 -5.92 -3.12 11.31
CA ASN A 199 -4.51 -2.72 11.11
C ASN A 199 -4.04 -2.93 9.66
N ALA A 200 -4.89 -2.60 8.69
CA ALA A 200 -4.62 -2.77 7.27
C ALA A 200 -3.36 -2.01 6.80
N VAL A 201 -3.04 -0.87 7.42
CA VAL A 201 -1.81 -0.09 7.12
C VAL A 201 -0.55 -0.97 7.21
N ASN A 202 -0.47 -1.84 8.21
CA ASN A 202 0.67 -2.74 8.37
C ASN A 202 0.73 -3.80 7.27
N VAL A 203 -0.42 -4.29 6.82
CA VAL A 203 -0.53 -5.22 5.68
C VAL A 203 -0.03 -4.53 4.42
N PHE A 204 -0.55 -3.34 4.10
CA PHE A 204 -0.09 -2.55 2.95
C PHE A 204 1.42 -2.28 2.96
N ARG A 205 1.96 -1.85 4.11
CA ARG A 205 3.40 -1.58 4.24
C ARG A 205 4.25 -2.79 3.92
N LYS A 206 3.87 -3.97 4.40
CA LYS A 206 4.58 -5.22 4.10
C LYS A 206 4.49 -5.58 2.62
N THR A 207 3.31 -5.45 2.04
CA THR A 207 3.07 -5.78 0.64
C THR A 207 3.80 -4.81 -0.30
N ILE A 208 3.83 -3.50 0.01
CA ILE A 208 4.60 -2.50 -0.74
C ILE A 208 6.10 -2.80 -0.66
N PHE A 209 6.60 -3.20 0.50
CA PHE A 209 7.99 -3.60 0.64
C PHE A 209 8.33 -4.82 -0.23
N GLU A 210 7.49 -5.85 -0.24
CA GLU A 210 7.69 -7.04 -1.06
C GLU A 210 7.59 -6.71 -2.54
N SER A 211 6.64 -5.88 -2.96
CA SER A 211 6.52 -5.39 -4.33
C SER A 211 7.77 -4.63 -4.79
N ALA A 212 8.32 -3.74 -3.96
CA ALA A 212 9.54 -3.02 -4.29
C ALA A 212 10.77 -3.95 -4.40
N LEU A 213 10.81 -5.02 -3.63
CA LEU A 213 11.92 -5.98 -3.60
C LEU A 213 11.81 -7.04 -4.71
N LEU A 214 10.67 -7.73 -4.78
CA LEU A 214 10.43 -8.88 -5.66
C LEU A 214 9.67 -8.54 -6.94
N GLY A 215 9.12 -7.33 -7.04
CA GLY A 215 8.38 -6.85 -8.20
C GLY A 215 6.87 -6.98 -8.11
N THR A 216 6.32 -7.80 -7.21
CA THR A 216 4.88 -8.03 -7.11
C THR A 216 4.45 -8.07 -5.65
N GLY A 217 3.34 -7.42 -5.34
CA GLY A 217 2.68 -7.47 -4.04
C GLY A 217 1.31 -8.12 -4.14
N VAL A 218 0.97 -8.94 -3.16
CA VAL A 218 -0.30 -9.68 -3.10
C VAL A 218 -1.01 -9.43 -1.78
N ILE A 219 -2.29 -9.05 -1.86
CA ILE A 219 -3.19 -8.93 -0.71
C ILE A 219 -4.39 -9.85 -0.92
N LYS A 220 -4.75 -10.61 0.11
CA LYS A 220 -5.93 -11.45 0.14
C LYS A 220 -7.03 -10.80 0.95
N GLY A 221 -8.26 -10.86 0.48
CA GLY A 221 -9.45 -10.41 1.19
C GLY A 221 -10.24 -9.33 0.46
N PRO A 222 -11.24 -8.74 1.13
CA PRO A 222 -11.62 -8.93 2.53
C PRO A 222 -12.24 -10.30 2.83
N LEU A 223 -11.79 -10.95 3.90
CA LEU A 223 -12.34 -12.21 4.40
C LEU A 223 -13.04 -12.00 5.74
N ASN A 224 -14.03 -12.82 6.04
CA ASN A 224 -14.75 -12.77 7.31
C ASN A 224 -13.83 -13.16 8.48
N PHE A 225 -13.68 -12.27 9.42
CA PHE A 225 -12.90 -12.48 10.63
C PHE A 225 -13.75 -12.16 11.87
N TYR A 226 -13.73 -13.05 12.84
CA TYR A 226 -14.46 -12.86 14.09
C TYR A 226 -13.61 -12.07 15.09
N LYS A 227 -14.00 -10.84 15.37
CA LYS A 227 -13.35 -9.95 16.33
C LYS A 227 -14.17 -9.96 17.63
N ARG A 228 -13.53 -10.27 18.76
CA ARG A 228 -14.15 -10.14 20.06
C ARG A 228 -14.18 -8.66 20.47
N VAL A 229 -15.36 -8.12 20.59
CA VAL A 229 -15.61 -6.73 21.03
C VAL A 229 -15.98 -6.73 22.49
N HIS A 230 -15.37 -5.84 23.25
CA HIS A 230 -15.61 -5.67 24.68
C HIS A 230 -16.64 -4.57 24.90
N LYS A 231 -17.82 -4.92 25.41
CA LYS A 231 -18.92 -3.99 25.68
C LYS A 231 -19.35 -4.07 27.14
N TRP A 232 -19.62 -2.93 27.72
CA TRP A 232 -20.22 -2.83 29.03
C TRP A 232 -21.68 -2.44 28.83
N GLU A 233 -22.61 -3.29 29.18
CA GLU A 233 -24.03 -3.03 29.13
C GLU A 233 -24.60 -2.81 30.55
N ARG A 234 -25.68 -2.03 30.64
CA ARG A 234 -26.43 -1.93 31.86
C ARG A 234 -27.42 -3.10 31.93
N GLY A 235 -27.25 -4.00 32.90
CA GLY A 235 -28.22 -5.04 33.18
C GLY A 235 -29.52 -4.43 33.71
N GLU A 236 -30.58 -5.23 33.79
CA GLU A 236 -31.89 -4.85 34.33
C GLU A 236 -31.78 -4.32 35.75
N ASP A 237 -30.78 -4.75 36.51
CA ASP A 237 -30.48 -4.29 37.88
C ASP A 237 -29.76 -2.93 37.96
N GLY A 238 -29.55 -2.24 36.83
CA GLY A 238 -28.85 -0.96 36.74
C GLY A 238 -27.31 -1.06 36.91
N GLN A 239 -26.79 -2.24 37.21
CA GLN A 239 -25.33 -2.50 37.29
C GLN A 239 -24.73 -2.66 35.91
N ARG A 240 -23.48 -2.21 35.74
CA ARG A 240 -22.74 -2.43 34.49
C ARG A 240 -22.18 -3.85 34.47
N GLN A 241 -22.58 -4.64 33.47
CA GLN A 241 -22.05 -5.97 33.20
C GLN A 241 -21.17 -5.95 32.00
N TYR A 242 -20.05 -6.68 32.09
CA TYR A 242 -19.13 -6.87 30.98
C TYR A 242 -19.63 -8.02 30.11
N MET A 243 -20.00 -7.71 28.86
CA MET A 243 -20.50 -8.70 27.91
C MET A 243 -19.64 -8.64 26.64
N PRO A 244 -18.67 -9.54 26.50
CA PRO A 244 -17.95 -9.68 25.25
C PRO A 244 -18.84 -10.36 24.21
N TYR A 245 -18.92 -9.77 23.00
CA TYR A 245 -19.59 -10.40 21.86
C TYR A 245 -18.63 -10.51 20.69
N GLU A 246 -18.89 -11.44 19.79
CA GLU A 246 -18.11 -11.63 18.58
C GLU A 246 -18.81 -10.90 17.42
N LYS A 247 -18.05 -10.02 16.75
CA LYS A 247 -18.51 -9.29 15.57
C LYS A 247 -17.71 -9.77 14.36
N THR A 248 -18.40 -10.05 13.26
CA THR A 248 -17.79 -10.30 11.98
C THR A 248 -17.27 -9.00 11.38
N VAL A 249 -15.99 -8.97 11.04
CA VAL A 249 -15.34 -7.81 10.40
C VAL A 249 -14.55 -8.26 9.18
N PRO A 250 -14.49 -7.44 8.12
CA PRO A 250 -13.66 -7.73 6.96
C PRO A 250 -12.19 -7.56 7.33
N ARG A 251 -11.37 -8.53 7.00
CA ARG A 251 -9.94 -8.48 7.23
C ARG A 251 -9.18 -8.82 5.96
N ILE A 252 -8.11 -8.08 5.73
CA ILE A 252 -7.14 -8.36 4.66
C ILE A 252 -5.86 -8.94 5.26
N GLU A 253 -5.20 -9.78 4.48
CA GLU A 253 -3.93 -10.39 4.84
C GLU A 253 -2.94 -10.26 3.67
N MET A 254 -1.66 -10.07 4.00
CA MET A 254 -0.60 -10.11 3.00
C MET A 254 -0.30 -11.57 2.70
N VAL A 255 -0.22 -11.89 1.43
CA VAL A 255 0.27 -13.19 0.94
C VAL A 255 1.64 -12.96 0.33
N SER A 256 2.62 -13.76 0.75
CA SER A 256 3.95 -13.66 0.16
C SER A 256 3.96 -14.21 -1.26
N ALA A 257 4.70 -13.56 -2.16
CA ALA A 257 4.91 -14.06 -3.52
C ALA A 257 5.45 -15.50 -3.52
N TRP A 258 6.20 -15.89 -2.49
CA TRP A 258 6.72 -17.25 -2.33
C TRP A 258 5.66 -18.32 -2.06
N ASP A 259 4.54 -17.92 -1.47
CA ASP A 259 3.44 -18.83 -1.12
C ASP A 259 2.21 -18.68 -2.05
N PHE A 260 2.29 -17.77 -3.04
CA PHE A 260 1.22 -17.48 -3.99
C PHE A 260 1.49 -18.18 -5.34
N HIS A 261 0.58 -19.06 -5.77
CA HIS A 261 0.69 -19.91 -6.96
C HIS A 261 -0.51 -19.67 -7.87
N PRO A 262 -0.47 -18.65 -8.73
CA PRO A 262 -1.52 -18.38 -9.70
C PRO A 262 -1.40 -19.29 -10.92
N ASP A 263 -2.41 -19.28 -11.76
CA ASP A 263 -2.40 -19.88 -13.09
C ASP A 263 -1.23 -19.30 -13.92
N PRO A 264 -0.33 -20.15 -14.46
CA PRO A 264 0.83 -19.70 -15.25
C PRO A 264 0.47 -19.00 -16.55
N SER A 265 -0.73 -19.25 -17.09
CA SER A 265 -1.19 -18.68 -18.35
C SER A 265 -1.75 -17.26 -18.19
N ALA A 266 -2.11 -16.85 -16.97
CA ALA A 266 -2.77 -15.59 -16.70
C ALA A 266 -1.82 -14.39 -16.75
N THR A 267 -2.30 -13.29 -17.29
CA THR A 267 -1.60 -11.99 -17.30
C THR A 267 -2.10 -11.03 -16.24
N SER A 268 -3.31 -11.26 -15.72
CA SER A 268 -3.93 -10.52 -14.62
C SER A 268 -4.63 -11.47 -13.67
N ILE A 269 -5.00 -10.99 -12.49
CA ILE A 269 -5.76 -11.80 -11.53
C ILE A 269 -7.16 -12.14 -12.03
N ASP A 270 -7.74 -11.26 -12.84
CA ASP A 270 -9.08 -11.46 -13.40
C ASP A 270 -9.12 -12.54 -14.49
N ASP A 271 -7.98 -12.81 -15.13
CA ASP A 271 -7.82 -13.85 -16.15
C ASP A 271 -7.47 -15.23 -15.55
N CYS A 272 -7.19 -15.28 -14.23
CA CYS A 272 -6.78 -16.53 -13.59
C CYS A 272 -7.94 -17.52 -13.51
N GLU A 273 -7.75 -18.72 -14.05
CA GLU A 273 -8.67 -19.84 -13.79
C GLU A 273 -8.63 -20.28 -12.33
N TYR A 274 -7.44 -20.22 -11.73
CA TYR A 274 -7.24 -20.61 -10.35
C TYR A 274 -6.08 -19.86 -9.68
N VAL A 275 -6.14 -19.83 -8.36
CA VAL A 275 -5.05 -19.39 -7.48
C VAL A 275 -4.92 -20.38 -6.35
N ILE A 276 -3.69 -20.77 -6.05
CA ILE A 276 -3.38 -21.66 -4.92
C ILE A 276 -2.45 -20.92 -3.96
N GLU A 277 -2.87 -20.83 -2.70
CA GLU A 277 -2.02 -20.33 -1.62
C GLU A 277 -1.49 -21.50 -0.79
N ARG A 278 -0.19 -21.53 -0.57
CA ARG A 278 0.50 -22.52 0.23
C ARG A 278 0.61 -22.06 1.68
N HIS A 279 0.02 -22.80 2.60
CA HIS A 279 0.10 -22.54 4.04
C HIS A 279 1.01 -23.54 4.74
N ARG A 280 1.77 -23.03 5.71
CA ARG A 280 2.64 -23.83 6.61
C ARG A 280 2.05 -23.83 8.01
N PHE A 281 1.30 -24.85 8.36
CA PHE A 281 0.66 -24.95 9.65
C PHE A 281 1.43 -25.86 10.61
N ASN A 282 1.46 -25.47 11.87
CA ASN A 282 1.83 -26.39 12.93
C ASN A 282 0.62 -27.25 13.34
N ARG A 283 0.87 -28.30 14.14
CA ARG A 283 -0.18 -29.23 14.60
C ARG A 283 -1.35 -28.51 15.28
N GLN A 284 -1.09 -27.48 16.10
CA GLN A 284 -2.13 -26.75 16.82
C GLN A 284 -2.94 -25.85 15.90
N GLN A 285 -2.29 -25.20 14.94
CA GLN A 285 -2.96 -24.37 13.94
C GLN A 285 -3.87 -25.21 13.04
N LEU A 286 -3.39 -26.37 12.58
CA LEU A 286 -4.21 -27.29 11.79
C LEU A 286 -5.42 -27.78 12.58
N ARG A 287 -5.22 -28.17 13.84
CA ARG A 287 -6.31 -28.57 14.74
C ARG A 287 -7.29 -27.43 15.02
N ALA A 288 -6.83 -26.18 15.08
CA ALA A 288 -7.70 -25.04 15.30
C ALA A 288 -8.68 -24.78 14.13
N LEU A 289 -8.39 -25.30 12.93
CA LEU A 289 -9.31 -25.22 11.79
C LEU A 289 -10.62 -25.97 12.02
N ILE A 290 -10.62 -27.00 12.89
CA ILE A 290 -11.86 -27.74 13.25
C ILE A 290 -12.94 -26.80 13.83
N LYS A 291 -12.52 -25.71 14.47
CA LYS A 291 -13.44 -24.71 15.04
C LYS A 291 -14.04 -23.75 14.00
N ARG A 292 -13.50 -23.75 12.79
CA ARG A 292 -14.00 -22.90 11.71
C ARG A 292 -15.14 -23.60 10.98
N PRO A 293 -16.14 -22.87 10.50
CA PRO A 293 -17.24 -23.45 9.75
C PRO A 293 -16.74 -24.15 8.48
N TYR A 294 -17.42 -25.22 8.12
CA TYR A 294 -17.18 -25.99 6.88
C TYR A 294 -15.85 -26.74 6.80
N PHE A 295 -15.04 -26.80 7.86
CA PHE A 295 -13.89 -27.69 7.92
C PHE A 295 -14.28 -29.08 8.45
N ARG A 296 -13.76 -30.11 7.79
CA ARG A 296 -14.03 -31.52 8.12
C ARG A 296 -13.12 -31.97 9.27
N ALA A 297 -13.69 -32.15 10.47
CA ALA A 297 -12.94 -32.54 11.66
C ALA A 297 -12.22 -33.87 11.47
N GLU A 298 -12.91 -34.87 10.90
CA GLU A 298 -12.37 -36.21 10.66
C GLU A 298 -11.16 -36.19 9.72
N ALA A 299 -11.23 -35.44 8.61
CA ALA A 299 -10.14 -35.29 7.66
C ALA A 299 -8.91 -34.62 8.31
N ILE A 300 -9.14 -33.63 9.18
CA ILE A 300 -8.06 -32.96 9.90
C ILE A 300 -7.42 -33.93 10.91
N GLU A 301 -8.19 -34.71 11.67
CA GLU A 301 -7.66 -35.70 12.63
C GLU A 301 -6.90 -36.81 11.91
N GLU A 302 -7.39 -37.28 10.77
CA GLU A 302 -6.67 -38.25 9.94
C GLU A 302 -5.36 -37.68 9.39
N THR A 303 -5.36 -36.44 8.94
CA THR A 303 -4.13 -35.73 8.50
C THR A 303 -3.13 -35.62 9.64
N LEU A 304 -3.59 -35.28 10.85
CA LEU A 304 -2.76 -35.21 12.05
C LEU A 304 -2.19 -36.57 12.46
N ALA A 305 -2.92 -37.68 12.18
CA ALA A 305 -2.48 -39.04 12.42
C ALA A 305 -1.42 -39.51 11.40
N LYS A 306 -1.52 -39.07 10.14
CA LYS A 306 -0.54 -39.36 9.07
C LYS A 306 0.81 -38.67 9.34
N GLY A 307 0.83 -37.59 10.09
CA GLY A 307 2.05 -36.85 10.42
C GLY A 307 2.36 -35.67 9.49
N PRO A 308 3.43 -34.93 9.77
CA PRO A 308 3.88 -33.81 8.97
C PRO A 308 4.23 -34.21 7.53
N ASN A 309 3.89 -33.33 6.56
CA ASN A 309 4.13 -33.56 5.14
C ASN A 309 4.79 -32.36 4.44
N TYR A 310 5.30 -31.40 5.21
CA TYR A 310 5.93 -30.22 4.66
C TYR A 310 7.34 -30.56 4.17
N GLU A 311 7.62 -30.18 2.92
CA GLU A 311 8.95 -30.27 2.32
C GLU A 311 9.51 -28.86 2.09
N ASP A 312 10.74 -28.62 2.58
CA ASP A 312 11.43 -27.35 2.37
C ASP A 312 11.72 -27.14 0.90
N LYS A 313 11.46 -25.93 0.42
CA LYS A 313 11.78 -25.53 -0.94
C LYS A 313 13.22 -25.02 -1.00
N TYR A 314 13.90 -25.21 -2.14
CA TYR A 314 15.30 -24.86 -2.35
C TYR A 314 15.66 -23.39 -2.02
N TYR A 315 14.68 -22.48 -2.11
CA TYR A 315 14.89 -21.06 -1.81
C TYR A 315 14.75 -20.75 -0.31
N GLU A 316 14.09 -21.58 0.46
CA GLU A 316 13.82 -21.32 1.88
C GLU A 316 15.09 -21.29 2.72
N ASP A 317 16.03 -22.17 2.44
CA ASP A 317 17.34 -22.21 3.11
C ASP A 317 18.14 -20.91 2.83
N ALA A 318 18.09 -20.43 1.59
CA ALA A 318 18.77 -19.18 1.23
C ALA A 318 18.12 -17.93 1.87
N ILE A 319 16.79 -17.98 2.14
CA ILE A 319 16.06 -16.89 2.80
C ILE A 319 16.31 -16.89 4.31
N ARG A 320 16.41 -18.06 4.93
CA ARG A 320 16.58 -18.20 6.40
C ARG A 320 17.98 -17.81 6.89
N GLU A 321 19.02 -17.93 6.08
CA GLU A 321 20.43 -17.62 6.40
C GLU A 321 21.07 -18.40 7.55
N ASP A 322 20.31 -19.17 8.32
CA ASP A 322 20.82 -19.90 9.48
C ASP A 322 20.69 -21.42 9.27
N GLU A 323 21.83 -22.11 9.28
CA GLU A 323 21.92 -23.58 9.21
C GLU A 323 21.21 -24.29 10.39
N THR A 324 20.84 -23.53 11.43
CA THR A 324 20.28 -24.07 12.69
C THR A 324 18.77 -24.29 12.64
N GLU A 325 18.05 -23.77 11.66
CA GLU A 325 16.58 -23.84 11.62
C GLU A 325 15.99 -25.00 10.77
N ALA A 326 16.82 -25.91 10.26
CA ALA A 326 16.34 -27.12 9.57
C ALA A 326 15.34 -27.94 10.43
N TYR A 327 15.44 -27.85 11.75
CA TYR A 327 14.49 -28.48 12.66
C TYR A 327 13.10 -27.86 12.74
N ALA A 328 12.91 -26.64 12.24
CA ALA A 328 11.62 -25.95 12.33
C ALA A 328 10.61 -26.44 11.28
N SER A 329 11.07 -27.01 10.18
CA SER A 329 10.23 -27.52 9.09
C SER A 329 9.73 -28.95 9.33
N GLU A 330 10.47 -29.77 10.07
CA GLU A 330 10.15 -31.21 10.30
C GLU A 330 8.77 -31.47 10.95
N ASN A 331 8.18 -30.45 11.61
CA ASN A 331 6.88 -30.58 12.29
C ASN A 331 5.79 -29.70 11.65
N ARG A 332 5.85 -29.46 10.33
CA ARG A 332 4.89 -28.63 9.63
C ARG A 332 4.03 -29.44 8.67
N TYR A 333 2.83 -28.93 8.44
CA TYR A 333 1.87 -29.46 7.49
C TYR A 333 1.75 -28.47 6.34
N GLU A 334 1.91 -28.95 5.11
CA GLU A 334 1.65 -28.18 3.90
C GLU A 334 0.16 -28.28 3.58
N VAL A 335 -0.52 -27.15 3.58
CA VAL A 335 -1.92 -27.05 3.23
C VAL A 335 -2.06 -26.13 2.04
N LEU A 336 -2.70 -26.62 1.00
CA LEU A 336 -2.99 -25.89 -0.23
C LEU A 336 -4.41 -25.35 -0.16
N GLU A 337 -4.56 -24.04 -0.31
CA GLU A 337 -5.86 -23.39 -0.40
C GLU A 337 -6.08 -22.99 -1.86
N TYR A 338 -6.99 -23.69 -2.52
CA TYR A 338 -7.37 -23.46 -3.91
C TYR A 338 -8.58 -22.53 -3.99
N TRP A 339 -8.50 -21.52 -4.81
CA TRP A 339 -9.59 -20.67 -5.27
C TRP A 339 -9.62 -20.72 -6.79
N GLY A 340 -10.72 -21.14 -7.37
CA GLY A 340 -10.79 -21.23 -8.82
C GLY A 340 -12.05 -21.91 -9.29
N VAL A 341 -12.02 -22.29 -10.53
CA VAL A 341 -13.15 -22.85 -11.27
C VAL A 341 -13.04 -24.37 -11.29
N LEU A 342 -14.16 -25.04 -11.13
CA LEU A 342 -14.31 -26.46 -11.43
C LEU A 342 -15.25 -26.62 -12.61
N ASP A 343 -14.88 -27.48 -13.54
CA ASP A 343 -15.76 -27.89 -14.62
C ASP A 343 -16.91 -28.77 -14.09
N TYR A 344 -17.94 -28.92 -14.92
CA TYR A 344 -19.12 -29.71 -14.59
C TYR A 344 -18.80 -31.13 -14.09
N TYR A 345 -17.86 -31.83 -14.75
CA TYR A 345 -17.52 -33.20 -14.42
C TYR A 345 -16.88 -33.34 -13.04
N LEU A 346 -15.94 -32.46 -12.73
CA LEU A 346 -15.26 -32.41 -11.42
C LEU A 346 -16.23 -31.96 -10.32
N ALA A 347 -17.11 -30.97 -10.62
CA ALA A 347 -18.13 -30.53 -9.65
C ALA A 347 -19.12 -31.63 -9.32
N LYS A 348 -19.53 -32.44 -10.31
CA LYS A 348 -20.42 -33.58 -10.14
C LYS A 348 -19.75 -34.74 -9.39
N GLU A 349 -18.49 -35.04 -9.73
CA GLU A 349 -17.69 -36.03 -8.99
C GLU A 349 -17.48 -35.60 -7.52
N ALA A 350 -17.31 -34.30 -7.29
CA ALA A 350 -17.20 -33.72 -5.96
C ALA A 350 -18.53 -33.70 -5.18
N GLY A 351 -19.66 -34.00 -5.83
CA GLY A 351 -20.97 -34.12 -5.17
C GLY A 351 -21.65 -32.78 -4.86
N PHE A 352 -21.30 -31.71 -5.58
CA PHE A 352 -22.01 -30.44 -5.46
C PHE A 352 -23.44 -30.57 -5.98
N LYS A 353 -24.43 -30.16 -5.18
CA LYS A 353 -25.86 -30.19 -5.57
C LYS A 353 -26.16 -29.27 -6.76
N GLU A 354 -25.45 -28.17 -6.86
CA GLU A 354 -25.53 -27.21 -7.94
C GLU A 354 -25.16 -27.86 -9.28
N ALA A 355 -24.25 -28.83 -9.26
CA ALA A 355 -23.88 -29.58 -10.46
C ALA A 355 -25.06 -30.34 -11.11
N ASP A 356 -26.09 -30.69 -10.36
CA ASP A 356 -27.27 -31.36 -10.89
C ASP A 356 -28.15 -30.45 -11.77
N THR A 357 -28.02 -29.13 -11.61
CA THR A 357 -28.75 -28.10 -12.36
C THR A 357 -27.90 -27.39 -13.40
N MET A 358 -26.58 -27.65 -13.43
CA MET A 358 -25.64 -27.05 -14.37
C MET A 358 -25.68 -27.75 -15.73
N SER A 359 -25.36 -26.98 -16.76
CA SER A 359 -25.06 -27.49 -18.10
C SER A 359 -23.61 -28.01 -18.13
N GLU A 360 -23.27 -28.89 -19.06
CA GLU A 360 -21.90 -29.39 -19.29
C GLU A 360 -20.88 -28.28 -19.63
N PHE A 361 -21.36 -27.08 -19.96
CA PHE A 361 -20.54 -25.91 -20.29
C PHE A 361 -20.43 -24.89 -19.14
N ASP A 362 -21.13 -25.15 -18.04
CA ASP A 362 -21.12 -24.26 -16.89
C ASP A 362 -19.92 -24.57 -15.97
N GLU A 363 -19.44 -23.56 -15.30
CA GLU A 363 -18.30 -23.61 -14.40
C GLU A 363 -18.73 -23.19 -12.99
N LEU A 364 -18.16 -23.85 -11.97
CA LEU A 364 -18.47 -23.60 -10.57
C LEU A 364 -17.26 -23.01 -9.84
N GLN A 365 -17.40 -21.82 -9.30
CA GLN A 365 -16.33 -21.22 -8.50
C GLN A 365 -16.33 -21.78 -7.07
N VAL A 366 -15.17 -22.26 -6.62
CA VAL A 366 -15.02 -22.98 -5.35
C VAL A 366 -13.83 -22.52 -4.55
N ASN A 367 -13.89 -22.81 -3.24
CA ASN A 367 -12.74 -22.76 -2.35
C ASN A 367 -12.49 -24.16 -1.75
N ILE A 368 -11.30 -24.71 -2.01
CA ILE A 368 -10.94 -26.06 -1.59
C ILE A 368 -9.64 -25.99 -0.78
N TRP A 369 -9.63 -26.68 0.36
CA TRP A 369 -8.43 -26.82 1.20
C TRP A 369 -7.98 -28.26 1.21
N VAL A 370 -6.73 -28.50 0.84
CA VAL A 370 -6.16 -29.84 0.69
C VAL A 370 -4.87 -29.94 1.50
N CYS A 371 -4.69 -31.06 2.21
CA CYS A 371 -3.43 -31.42 2.85
C CYS A 371 -3.03 -32.84 2.40
N GLY A 372 -1.98 -32.97 1.61
CA GLY A 372 -1.68 -34.22 0.90
C GLY A 372 -2.90 -34.64 0.06
N ASN A 373 -3.38 -35.88 0.26
CA ASN A 373 -4.54 -36.41 -0.46
C ASN A 373 -5.89 -36.19 0.27
N MET A 374 -5.88 -35.38 1.34
CA MET A 374 -7.07 -35.16 2.17
C MET A 374 -7.68 -33.81 1.90
N ILE A 375 -8.98 -33.79 1.61
CA ILE A 375 -9.76 -32.55 1.47
C ILE A 375 -10.23 -32.15 2.86
N LEU A 376 -9.71 -31.00 3.34
CA LEU A 376 -10.05 -30.43 4.65
C LEU A 376 -11.31 -29.59 4.60
N ARG A 377 -11.57 -28.93 3.46
CA ARG A 377 -12.71 -28.07 3.22
C ARG A 377 -13.00 -28.05 1.72
N CYS A 378 -14.26 -28.02 1.35
CA CYS A 378 -14.70 -27.80 -0.03
C CYS A 378 -16.05 -27.07 0.00
N VAL A 379 -16.08 -25.86 -0.48
CA VAL A 379 -17.25 -24.97 -0.45
C VAL A 379 -17.33 -24.13 -1.71
N LEU A 380 -18.52 -23.65 -2.03
CA LEU A 380 -18.72 -22.66 -3.07
C LEU A 380 -18.06 -21.33 -2.69
N ASN A 381 -17.77 -20.53 -3.70
CA ASN A 381 -17.30 -19.18 -3.49
C ASN A 381 -18.42 -18.34 -2.83
N PRO A 382 -18.19 -17.79 -1.62
CA PRO A 382 -19.23 -17.08 -0.88
C PRO A 382 -19.49 -15.65 -1.38
N PHE A 383 -18.68 -15.15 -2.30
CA PHE A 383 -18.81 -13.78 -2.79
C PHE A 383 -19.80 -13.65 -3.95
N THR A 384 -20.57 -12.56 -3.97
CA THR A 384 -21.46 -12.22 -5.08
C THR A 384 -21.15 -10.80 -5.58
N PRO A 385 -20.69 -10.62 -6.83
CA PRO A 385 -20.33 -11.68 -7.80
C PRO A 385 -19.17 -12.54 -7.32
N ALA A 386 -19.15 -13.80 -7.76
CA ALA A 386 -18.10 -14.73 -7.44
C ALA A 386 -16.75 -14.23 -7.99
N ARG A 387 -15.71 -14.22 -7.17
CA ARG A 387 -14.38 -13.73 -7.52
C ARG A 387 -13.30 -14.42 -6.71
N ILE A 388 -12.09 -14.44 -7.25
CA ILE A 388 -10.91 -14.86 -6.53
C ILE A 388 -10.50 -13.72 -5.58
N PRO A 389 -10.46 -13.94 -4.24
CA PRO A 389 -10.27 -12.87 -3.25
C PRO A 389 -8.80 -12.46 -3.08
N TYR A 390 -8.08 -12.29 -4.18
CA TYR A 390 -6.69 -11.83 -4.18
C TYR A 390 -6.58 -10.58 -5.04
N HIS A 391 -5.79 -9.63 -4.57
CA HIS A 391 -5.47 -8.40 -5.28
C HIS A 391 -3.96 -8.37 -5.49
N VAL A 392 -3.56 -8.38 -6.76
CA VAL A 392 -2.16 -8.47 -7.18
C VAL A 392 -1.79 -7.17 -7.88
N PHE A 393 -0.70 -6.55 -7.46
CA PHE A 393 -0.17 -5.38 -8.14
C PHE A 393 1.33 -5.49 -8.37
N PRO A 394 1.80 -5.22 -9.58
CA PRO A 394 3.21 -5.15 -9.90
C PRO A 394 3.79 -3.78 -9.51
N TYR A 395 5.06 -3.76 -9.12
CA TYR A 395 5.82 -2.51 -8.97
C TYR A 395 6.00 -1.85 -10.36
N GLU A 396 6.53 -2.60 -11.30
CA GLU A 396 6.58 -2.25 -12.71
C GLU A 396 5.81 -3.29 -13.52
N VAL A 397 4.87 -2.81 -14.35
CA VAL A 397 3.95 -3.70 -15.10
C VAL A 397 4.67 -4.34 -16.26
N ASN A 398 4.61 -5.67 -16.34
CA ASN A 398 4.91 -6.41 -17.57
C ASN A 398 3.56 -6.83 -18.20
N PRO A 399 3.19 -6.31 -19.39
CA PRO A 399 1.88 -6.56 -19.97
C PRO A 399 1.66 -8.01 -20.43
N TYR A 400 2.69 -8.83 -20.44
CA TYR A 400 2.64 -10.22 -20.89
C TYR A 400 2.64 -11.24 -19.74
N GLN A 401 2.71 -10.79 -18.51
CA GLN A 401 2.91 -11.65 -17.34
C GLN A 401 2.24 -11.04 -16.11
N LEU A 402 1.73 -11.88 -15.22
CA LEU A 402 1.19 -11.44 -13.93
C LEU A 402 2.28 -10.82 -13.03
N TRP A 403 3.51 -11.34 -13.13
CA TRP A 403 4.62 -10.95 -12.29
C TRP A 403 5.29 -9.68 -12.78
N GLY A 404 5.39 -8.70 -11.91
CA GLY A 404 6.09 -7.45 -12.20
C GLY A 404 7.60 -7.52 -11.98
N VAL A 405 8.26 -6.41 -12.28
CA VAL A 405 9.70 -6.22 -12.09
C VAL A 405 9.93 -5.29 -10.90
N GLY A 406 10.85 -5.65 -10.00
CA GLY A 406 11.17 -4.88 -8.80
C GLY A 406 12.42 -4.01 -8.96
N VAL A 407 12.63 -3.12 -7.98
CA VAL A 407 13.81 -2.25 -7.94
C VAL A 407 15.12 -3.05 -7.94
N ALA A 408 15.13 -4.17 -7.20
CA ALA A 408 16.33 -5.00 -7.09
C ALA A 408 16.72 -5.69 -8.40
N GLU A 409 15.72 -6.08 -9.19
CA GLU A 409 15.91 -6.69 -10.51
C GLU A 409 16.38 -5.64 -11.53
N ASN A 410 15.73 -4.47 -11.58
CA ASN A 410 16.09 -3.39 -12.51
C ASN A 410 17.55 -2.96 -12.41
N MET A 411 18.13 -2.98 -11.20
CA MET A 411 19.51 -2.57 -11.00
C MET A 411 20.51 -3.73 -10.84
N GLU A 412 20.14 -4.93 -11.21
CA GLU A 412 20.97 -6.12 -10.97
C GLU A 412 22.34 -6.02 -11.63
N ASP A 413 22.39 -5.61 -12.90
CA ASP A 413 23.63 -5.48 -13.64
C ASP A 413 24.51 -4.33 -13.13
N ALA A 414 23.89 -3.19 -12.80
CA ALA A 414 24.59 -2.09 -12.16
C ALA A 414 25.19 -2.51 -10.80
N GLN A 415 24.48 -3.32 -10.01
CA GLN A 415 24.96 -3.88 -8.74
C GLN A 415 26.17 -4.82 -8.96
N LYS A 416 26.13 -5.69 -9.98
CA LYS A 416 27.24 -6.57 -10.34
C LYS A 416 28.49 -5.78 -10.73
N LEU A 417 28.33 -4.74 -11.57
CA LEU A 417 29.41 -3.84 -11.97
C LEU A 417 30.02 -3.12 -10.76
N MET A 418 29.19 -2.54 -9.89
CA MET A 418 29.67 -1.86 -8.68
C MET A 418 30.48 -2.79 -7.79
N ASN A 419 30.00 -4.00 -7.55
CA ASN A 419 30.71 -5.00 -6.75
C ASN A 419 32.05 -5.39 -7.37
N GLY A 420 32.09 -5.61 -8.68
CA GLY A 420 33.30 -5.97 -9.43
C GLY A 420 34.38 -4.89 -9.34
N HIS A 421 34.02 -3.64 -9.61
CA HIS A 421 34.97 -2.54 -9.59
C HIS A 421 35.49 -2.22 -8.18
N VAL A 422 34.66 -2.30 -7.15
CA VAL A 422 35.11 -2.10 -5.77
C VAL A 422 36.06 -3.21 -5.32
N ARG A 423 35.78 -4.48 -5.64
CA ARG A 423 36.68 -5.60 -5.36
C ARG A 423 38.02 -5.45 -6.07
N MET A 424 38.01 -5.15 -7.39
CA MET A 424 39.22 -4.89 -8.14
C MET A 424 40.04 -3.72 -7.58
N ALA A 425 39.37 -2.64 -7.16
CA ALA A 425 40.04 -1.50 -6.55
C ALA A 425 40.74 -1.89 -5.24
N ILE A 426 40.08 -2.66 -4.37
CA ILE A 426 40.64 -3.12 -3.08
C ILE A 426 41.82 -4.06 -3.32
N ASP A 427 41.69 -5.04 -4.22
CA ASP A 427 42.74 -5.99 -4.51
C ASP A 427 43.95 -5.32 -5.18
N ASN A 428 43.71 -4.36 -6.10
CA ASN A 428 44.77 -3.56 -6.69
C ASN A 428 45.50 -2.68 -5.65
N LEU A 429 44.74 -2.03 -4.73
CA LEU A 429 45.35 -1.25 -3.66
C LEU A 429 46.21 -2.12 -2.71
N ALA A 430 45.74 -3.33 -2.40
CA ALA A 430 46.49 -4.29 -1.60
C ALA A 430 47.79 -4.70 -2.32
N LEU A 431 47.72 -4.94 -3.63
CA LEU A 431 48.91 -5.31 -4.44
C LEU A 431 49.87 -4.13 -4.68
N ALA A 432 49.35 -2.95 -5.02
CA ALA A 432 50.15 -1.75 -5.28
C ALA A 432 50.73 -1.12 -4.01
N GLY A 433 50.05 -1.29 -2.87
CA GLY A 433 50.51 -0.80 -1.55
C GLY A 433 51.58 -1.70 -0.89
N ASN A 434 51.55 -2.97 -1.19
CA ASN A 434 52.55 -3.93 -0.71
C ASN A 434 53.68 -4.03 -1.71
N LEU A 435 54.86 -3.60 -1.31
CA LEU A 435 56.06 -3.73 -2.14
C LEU A 435 56.43 -5.20 -2.29
N VAL A 436 56.51 -5.65 -3.53
CA VAL A 436 57.06 -6.96 -3.88
C VAL A 436 58.52 -6.76 -4.18
N PHE A 437 59.35 -7.59 -3.61
CA PHE A 437 60.79 -7.52 -3.81
C PHE A 437 61.25 -8.74 -4.57
N ASP A 438 62.02 -8.47 -5.59
CA ASP A 438 62.83 -9.45 -6.28
C ASP A 438 64.22 -9.43 -5.63
N VAL A 439 64.62 -10.55 -5.03
CA VAL A 439 65.82 -10.65 -4.22
C VAL A 439 66.75 -11.68 -4.83
N ASP A 440 67.94 -11.21 -5.19
CA ASP A 440 69.04 -12.09 -5.58
C ASP A 440 69.75 -12.60 -4.32
N GLU A 441 69.37 -13.79 -3.86
CA GLU A 441 69.93 -14.42 -2.67
C GLU A 441 71.43 -14.66 -2.78
N ALA A 442 71.97 -14.93 -4.04
CA ALA A 442 73.36 -15.16 -4.26
C ALA A 442 74.22 -13.90 -4.04
N SER A 443 73.62 -12.74 -4.17
CA SER A 443 74.27 -11.43 -3.93
C SER A 443 74.22 -10.98 -2.47
N LEU A 444 73.47 -11.65 -1.62
CA LEU A 444 73.32 -11.30 -0.20
C LEU A 444 74.20 -12.21 0.70
N VAL A 445 74.59 -11.68 1.89
CA VAL A 445 75.28 -12.48 2.90
C VAL A 445 74.33 -13.56 3.43
N PRO A 446 74.71 -14.87 3.39
CA PRO A 446 73.85 -15.97 3.82
C PRO A 446 73.42 -15.84 5.27
N GLY A 447 72.13 -16.22 5.55
CA GLY A 447 71.59 -16.31 6.88
C GLY A 447 71.11 -14.97 7.47
N GLN A 448 71.04 -13.87 6.72
CA GLN A 448 70.44 -12.65 7.20
C GLN A 448 68.90 -12.72 7.13
N ASN A 449 68.25 -12.12 8.13
CA ASN A 449 66.78 -12.02 8.12
C ASN A 449 66.32 -11.18 6.93
N MET A 450 65.32 -11.70 6.18
CA MET A 450 64.76 -11.06 4.98
C MET A 450 63.54 -10.18 5.30
N ASP A 451 63.09 -10.13 6.55
CA ASP A 451 61.96 -9.28 6.92
C ASP A 451 62.29 -7.79 6.67
N ILE A 452 61.39 -7.07 6.04
CA ILE A 452 61.56 -5.69 5.64
C ILE A 452 60.84 -4.77 6.63
N PHE A 453 61.57 -3.86 7.24
CA PHE A 453 61.04 -2.81 8.16
C PHE A 453 61.83 -1.51 7.97
N PRO A 454 61.26 -0.37 8.35
CA PRO A 454 61.95 0.92 8.24
C PRO A 454 63.32 0.91 8.94
N GLY A 455 64.36 1.32 8.24
CA GLY A 455 65.74 1.30 8.76
C GLY A 455 66.50 -0.03 8.60
N LYS A 456 65.92 -1.04 7.96
CA LYS A 456 66.54 -2.32 7.66
C LYS A 456 67.77 -2.11 6.78
N ILE A 457 68.91 -2.72 7.15
CA ILE A 457 70.16 -2.72 6.39
C ILE A 457 70.43 -4.15 5.90
N PHE A 458 70.50 -4.31 4.58
CA PHE A 458 70.90 -5.57 3.93
C PHE A 458 72.38 -5.54 3.65
N ARG A 459 73.10 -6.60 4.02
CA ARG A 459 74.54 -6.76 3.75
C ARG A 459 74.74 -7.59 2.49
N ARG A 460 75.61 -7.10 1.62
CA ARG A 460 75.93 -7.75 0.35
C ARG A 460 77.29 -8.47 0.43
N GLN A 461 77.48 -9.50 -0.36
CA GLN A 461 78.75 -10.15 -0.51
C GLN A 461 79.77 -9.22 -1.20
N SER A 462 81.03 -9.30 -0.82
CA SER A 462 82.08 -8.48 -1.37
C SER A 462 82.34 -8.90 -2.83
N GLY A 463 82.42 -7.90 -3.75
CA GLY A 463 82.73 -8.16 -5.16
C GLY A 463 81.54 -8.36 -6.08
N VAL A 464 80.30 -8.36 -5.58
CA VAL A 464 79.10 -8.48 -6.42
C VAL A 464 78.67 -7.10 -6.92
N THR A 465 78.52 -6.93 -8.21
CA THR A 465 78.01 -5.72 -8.88
C THR A 465 76.56 -5.91 -9.30
N GLY A 466 75.69 -4.93 -9.03
CA GLY A 466 74.25 -4.97 -9.34
C GLY A 466 73.34 -4.68 -8.14
N THR A 467 72.05 -4.60 -8.33
CA THR A 467 71.04 -4.43 -7.27
C THR A 467 70.65 -5.78 -6.72
N ALA A 468 71.02 -6.10 -5.47
CA ALA A 468 70.65 -7.38 -4.84
C ALA A 468 69.18 -7.47 -4.44
N ILE A 469 68.54 -6.33 -4.27
CA ILE A 469 67.08 -6.23 -3.94
C ILE A 469 66.50 -5.21 -4.90
N ASN A 470 65.54 -5.63 -5.70
CA ASN A 470 64.78 -4.78 -6.59
C ASN A 470 63.31 -4.72 -6.16
N GLY A 471 62.85 -3.53 -5.86
CA GLY A 471 61.42 -3.32 -5.51
C GLY A 471 60.58 -3.26 -6.79
N LEU A 472 59.71 -4.24 -6.95
CA LEU A 472 58.69 -4.25 -8.03
C LEU A 472 57.50 -3.39 -7.63
N LYS A 473 57.20 -2.40 -8.45
CA LYS A 473 56.06 -1.53 -8.23
C LYS A 473 54.97 -1.87 -9.25
N PHE A 474 53.82 -2.30 -8.77
CA PHE A 474 52.66 -2.52 -9.59
C PHE A 474 51.93 -1.21 -9.88
N PRO A 475 51.32 -1.04 -11.09
CA PRO A 475 50.51 0.15 -11.38
C PRO A 475 49.25 0.20 -10.52
N ASN A 476 48.97 1.39 -9.99
CA ASN A 476 47.77 1.62 -9.22
C ASN A 476 46.62 2.03 -10.15
N THR A 477 45.67 1.13 -10.41
CA THR A 477 44.45 1.34 -11.21
C THR A 477 43.21 1.53 -10.37
N ALA A 478 43.35 1.67 -9.03
CA ALA A 478 42.23 1.82 -8.12
C ALA A 478 41.39 3.08 -8.42
N GLY A 479 42.03 4.16 -8.89
CA GLY A 479 41.31 5.39 -9.28
C GLY A 479 40.34 5.18 -10.44
N GLU A 480 40.77 4.45 -11.46
CA GLU A 480 39.96 4.11 -12.64
C GLU A 480 38.75 3.22 -12.23
N ASN A 481 38.99 2.22 -11.37
CA ASN A 481 37.94 1.36 -10.86
C ASN A 481 36.91 2.12 -10.02
N LEU A 482 37.35 3.07 -9.19
CA LEU A 482 36.44 3.93 -8.41
C LEU A 482 35.64 4.89 -9.32
N GLN A 483 36.23 5.34 -10.42
CA GLN A 483 35.52 6.13 -11.42
C GLN A 483 34.42 5.30 -12.11
N MET A 484 34.72 4.06 -12.51
CA MET A 484 33.73 3.14 -13.05
C MET A 484 32.64 2.77 -12.04
N TYR A 485 32.98 2.63 -10.76
CA TYR A 485 31.99 2.49 -9.68
C TYR A 485 31.02 3.68 -9.63
N GLN A 486 31.52 4.92 -9.78
CA GLN A 486 30.66 6.10 -9.80
C GLN A 486 29.71 6.11 -11.01
N ILE A 487 30.21 5.72 -12.19
CA ILE A 487 29.40 5.59 -13.40
C ILE A 487 28.33 4.51 -13.22
N SER A 488 28.71 3.34 -12.68
CA SER A 488 27.76 2.25 -12.41
C SER A 488 26.66 2.68 -11.40
N ARG A 489 27.01 3.56 -10.45
CA ARG A 489 26.05 4.13 -9.52
C ARG A 489 25.07 5.08 -10.19
N GLN A 490 25.53 5.89 -11.14
CA GLN A 490 24.65 6.75 -11.95
C GLN A 490 23.71 5.90 -12.81
N LEU A 491 24.23 4.81 -13.41
CA LEU A 491 23.42 3.86 -14.16
C LEU A 491 22.30 3.27 -13.29
N ALA A 492 22.62 2.87 -12.05
CA ALA A 492 21.61 2.40 -11.10
C ALA A 492 20.57 3.48 -10.73
N ASP A 493 20.97 4.76 -10.71
CA ASP A 493 20.03 5.88 -10.50
C ASP A 493 19.07 6.03 -11.70
N GLU A 494 19.56 5.86 -12.91
CA GLU A 494 18.78 5.94 -14.15
C GLU A 494 17.85 4.72 -14.31
N GLU A 495 18.35 3.49 -14.12
CA GLU A 495 17.57 2.25 -14.24
C GLU A 495 16.43 2.16 -13.22
N THR A 496 16.66 2.62 -11.99
CA THR A 496 15.62 2.58 -10.94
C THR A 496 14.73 3.82 -10.92
N GLY A 497 15.11 4.91 -11.58
CA GLY A 497 14.44 6.21 -11.45
C GLY A 497 14.51 6.83 -10.04
N ILE A 498 15.37 6.30 -9.16
CA ILE A 498 15.54 6.76 -7.78
C ILE A 498 16.91 7.44 -7.63
N PRO A 499 17.02 8.76 -7.72
CA PRO A 499 18.32 9.44 -7.64
C PRO A 499 18.93 9.35 -6.25
N SER A 500 20.24 9.33 -6.20
CA SER A 500 21.04 9.20 -4.97
C SER A 500 20.79 10.31 -3.94
N ILE A 501 20.24 11.45 -4.36
CA ILE A 501 19.84 12.55 -3.47
C ILE A 501 18.75 12.14 -2.49
N VAL A 502 17.83 11.27 -2.90
CA VAL A 502 16.68 10.81 -2.08
C VAL A 502 17.15 10.10 -0.80
N HIS A 503 18.31 9.45 -0.84
CA HIS A 503 18.87 8.74 0.31
C HIS A 503 20.10 9.44 0.93
N GLY A 504 20.17 10.78 0.81
CA GLY A 504 21.07 11.61 1.61
C GLY A 504 22.44 11.92 1.00
N GLN A 505 22.67 11.67 -0.28
CA GLN A 505 23.92 12.08 -0.93
C GLN A 505 23.88 13.58 -1.26
N THR A 506 24.74 14.36 -0.61
CA THR A 506 24.78 15.83 -0.71
C THR A 506 25.73 16.38 -1.77
N GLY A 507 26.41 15.54 -2.55
CA GLY A 507 27.47 15.93 -3.50
C GLY A 507 26.98 16.41 -4.87
N VAL A 508 25.85 17.12 -4.97
CA VAL A 508 25.31 17.58 -6.26
C VAL A 508 26.04 18.84 -6.72
N THR A 509 26.73 18.73 -7.86
CA THR A 509 27.32 19.86 -8.57
C THR A 509 26.31 20.44 -9.57
N GLY A 510 26.19 21.77 -9.67
CA GLY A 510 25.32 22.41 -10.66
C GLY A 510 23.96 22.89 -10.12
N THR A 511 22.89 22.67 -10.87
CA THR A 511 21.52 23.17 -10.57
C THR A 511 20.94 22.68 -9.25
N GLY A 512 21.41 21.55 -8.70
CA GLY A 512 20.98 21.02 -7.41
C GLY A 512 21.45 21.77 -6.18
N ARG A 513 22.28 22.83 -6.34
CA ARG A 513 22.76 23.66 -5.21
C ARG A 513 21.75 24.72 -4.75
N THR A 514 20.71 24.97 -5.53
CA THR A 514 19.63 25.92 -5.17
C THR A 514 18.39 25.16 -4.71
N ALA A 515 17.63 25.75 -3.78
CA ALA A 515 16.37 25.16 -3.31
C ALA A 515 15.40 24.85 -4.45
N ALA A 516 15.31 25.76 -5.43
CA ALA A 516 14.49 25.56 -6.63
C ALA A 516 15.00 24.42 -7.52
N GLY A 517 16.32 24.29 -7.71
CA GLY A 517 16.93 23.22 -8.48
C GLY A 517 16.77 21.86 -7.79
N LEU A 518 16.86 21.80 -6.47
CA LEU A 518 16.62 20.59 -5.68
C LEU A 518 15.13 20.16 -5.76
N SER A 519 14.20 21.12 -5.66
CA SER A 519 12.76 20.86 -5.81
C SER A 519 12.43 20.33 -7.21
N MET A 520 13.08 20.88 -8.26
CA MET A 520 12.88 20.42 -9.63
C MET A 520 13.42 19.00 -9.86
N LEU A 521 14.56 18.66 -9.26
CA LEU A 521 15.13 17.31 -9.28
C LEU A 521 14.25 16.32 -8.51
N MET A 522 13.73 16.70 -7.34
CA MET A 522 12.79 15.87 -6.59
C MET A 522 11.46 15.71 -7.33
N GLY A 523 10.97 16.75 -8.02
CA GLY A 523 9.77 16.66 -8.86
C GLY A 523 9.93 15.70 -10.04
N SER A 524 11.11 15.68 -10.69
CA SER A 524 11.39 14.74 -11.79
C SER A 524 11.56 13.29 -11.30
N ALA A 525 12.21 13.09 -10.16
CA ALA A 525 12.31 11.78 -9.51
C ALA A 525 10.94 11.21 -9.10
N GLY A 526 9.97 12.10 -8.82
CA GLY A 526 8.60 11.71 -8.53
C GLY A 526 7.80 11.13 -9.70
N LEU A 527 8.28 11.24 -10.96
CA LEU A 527 7.53 10.73 -12.11
C LEU A 527 7.50 9.20 -12.17
N SER A 528 8.62 8.52 -11.94
CA SER A 528 8.66 7.06 -11.87
C SER A 528 7.79 6.53 -10.72
N MET A 529 7.85 7.17 -9.55
CA MET A 529 7.01 6.82 -8.41
C MET A 529 5.52 7.05 -8.67
N LYS A 530 5.13 8.06 -9.44
CA LYS A 530 3.72 8.28 -9.83
C LYS A 530 3.16 7.11 -10.63
N THR A 531 3.96 6.50 -11.50
CA THR A 531 3.53 5.31 -12.26
C THR A 531 3.31 4.13 -11.32
N VAL A 532 4.22 3.87 -10.38
CA VAL A 532 4.04 2.81 -9.38
C VAL A 532 2.80 3.05 -8.51
N ILE A 533 2.58 4.29 -8.06
CA ILE A 533 1.39 4.63 -7.27
C ILE A 533 0.12 4.45 -8.10
N LYS A 534 0.15 4.79 -9.38
CA LYS A 534 -0.98 4.55 -10.27
C LYS A 534 -1.28 3.06 -10.43
N ASN A 535 -0.26 2.21 -10.53
CA ASN A 535 -0.45 0.77 -10.52
C ASN A 535 -1.10 0.28 -9.21
N ILE A 536 -0.68 0.84 -8.07
CA ILE A 536 -1.31 0.55 -6.77
C ILE A 536 -2.76 1.05 -6.74
N ASP A 537 -3.05 2.25 -7.26
CA ASP A 537 -4.40 2.80 -7.33
C ASP A 537 -5.33 1.93 -8.17
N ASP A 538 -4.89 1.57 -9.38
CA ASP A 538 -5.73 0.88 -10.37
C ASP A 538 -5.85 -0.63 -10.07
N MET A 539 -4.76 -1.29 -9.67
CA MET A 539 -4.72 -2.75 -9.52
C MET A 539 -4.91 -3.25 -8.08
N LEU A 540 -4.74 -2.37 -7.07
CA LEU A 540 -4.92 -2.75 -5.68
C LEU A 540 -6.03 -1.96 -4.99
N LEU A 541 -5.93 -0.62 -4.91
CA LEU A 541 -6.84 0.18 -4.09
C LEU A 541 -8.26 0.18 -4.62
N LYS A 542 -8.44 0.32 -5.93
CA LYS A 542 -9.76 0.30 -6.56
C LYS A 542 -10.44 -1.05 -6.39
N PRO A 543 -9.86 -2.18 -6.84
CA PRO A 543 -10.50 -3.50 -6.68
C PRO A 543 -10.73 -3.89 -5.21
N LEU A 544 -9.80 -3.54 -4.34
CA LEU A 544 -9.94 -3.79 -2.89
C LEU A 544 -11.07 -2.96 -2.28
N GLY A 545 -11.19 -1.69 -2.66
CA GLY A 545 -12.29 -0.84 -2.22
C GLY A 545 -13.65 -1.37 -2.68
N GLU A 546 -13.76 -1.78 -3.95
CA GLU A 546 -14.96 -2.44 -4.49
C GLU A 546 -15.27 -3.73 -3.74
N ALA A 547 -14.23 -4.49 -3.36
CA ALA A 547 -14.35 -5.68 -2.56
C ALA A 547 -14.92 -5.40 -1.15
N TYR A 548 -14.44 -4.33 -0.49
CA TYR A 548 -14.99 -3.89 0.79
C TYR A 548 -16.42 -3.37 0.68
N PHE A 549 -16.74 -2.65 -0.40
CA PHE A 549 -18.10 -2.21 -0.69
C PHE A 549 -19.04 -3.41 -0.81
N GLN A 550 -18.70 -4.39 -1.66
CA GLN A 550 -19.51 -5.60 -1.86
C GLN A 550 -19.65 -6.40 -0.55
N TRP A 551 -18.56 -6.50 0.22
CA TRP A 551 -18.59 -7.17 1.51
C TRP A 551 -19.57 -6.48 2.49
N ASN A 552 -19.55 -5.15 2.56
CA ASN A 552 -20.47 -4.39 3.41
C ASN A 552 -21.93 -4.54 2.95
N MET A 553 -22.16 -4.61 1.65
CA MET A 553 -23.51 -4.84 1.11
C MET A 553 -24.04 -6.24 1.41
N GLN A 554 -23.16 -7.25 1.51
CA GLN A 554 -23.55 -8.65 1.72
C GLN A 554 -23.60 -9.06 3.19
N PHE A 555 -22.69 -8.58 4.01
CA PHE A 555 -22.46 -9.10 5.35
C PHE A 555 -22.61 -8.07 6.48
N ASN A 556 -22.80 -6.78 6.20
CA ASN A 556 -22.93 -5.76 7.24
C ASN A 556 -24.39 -5.36 7.46
N GLU A 557 -25.11 -6.16 8.23
CA GLU A 557 -26.51 -5.93 8.55
C GLU A 557 -26.75 -4.76 9.51
N ASP A 558 -25.72 -4.39 10.27
CA ASP A 558 -25.82 -3.37 11.34
C ASP A 558 -25.91 -1.92 10.85
N ALA A 559 -25.73 -1.68 9.55
CA ALA A 559 -25.57 -0.32 9.01
C ALA A 559 -26.49 -0.05 7.80
N PRO A 560 -27.79 0.18 8.01
CA PRO A 560 -28.73 0.45 6.91
C PRO A 560 -28.42 1.74 6.14
N ASP A 561 -27.68 2.67 6.73
CA ASP A 561 -27.37 3.97 6.13
C ASP A 561 -26.29 3.91 5.01
N ILE A 562 -25.67 2.74 4.79
CA ILE A 562 -24.61 2.56 3.79
C ILE A 562 -25.10 1.93 2.48
N VAL A 563 -26.37 1.52 2.41
CA VAL A 563 -26.93 0.83 1.24
C VAL A 563 -27.17 1.83 0.11
N GLY A 564 -26.55 1.62 -1.05
CA GLY A 564 -26.75 2.49 -2.21
C GLY A 564 -25.88 2.08 -3.40
N ASP A 565 -26.13 2.69 -4.54
CA ASP A 565 -25.30 2.55 -5.75
C ASP A 565 -24.14 3.55 -5.66
N LEU A 566 -22.95 3.06 -5.38
CA LEU A 566 -21.77 3.86 -5.05
C LEU A 566 -20.57 3.41 -5.88
N GLU A 567 -19.75 4.37 -6.29
CA GLU A 567 -18.51 4.15 -7.03
C GLU A 567 -17.30 4.41 -6.12
N ILE A 568 -16.34 3.50 -6.15
CA ILE A 568 -15.08 3.63 -5.41
C ILE A 568 -14.02 4.28 -6.29
N LYS A 569 -13.39 5.33 -5.79
CA LYS A 569 -12.29 6.02 -6.48
C LYS A 569 -11.03 6.06 -5.62
N PRO A 570 -9.90 5.54 -6.12
CA PRO A 570 -8.62 5.71 -5.44
C PRO A 570 -8.14 7.17 -5.54
N ARG A 571 -7.43 7.63 -4.53
CA ARG A 571 -6.87 9.00 -4.46
C ARG A 571 -5.35 9.06 -4.37
N GLY A 572 -4.62 7.95 -4.45
CA GLY A 572 -3.19 7.92 -4.24
C GLY A 572 -2.42 8.90 -5.13
N VAL A 573 -2.57 8.83 -6.46
CA VAL A 573 -1.93 9.76 -7.40
C VAL A 573 -2.51 11.17 -7.30
N ALA A 574 -3.83 11.28 -7.16
CA ALA A 574 -4.50 12.58 -7.05
C ALA A 574 -4.08 13.33 -5.79
N ALA A 575 -3.86 12.63 -4.67
CA ALA A 575 -3.42 13.25 -3.42
C ALA A 575 -2.03 13.89 -3.55
N VAL A 576 -1.10 13.25 -4.26
CA VAL A 576 0.26 13.78 -4.46
C VAL A 576 0.25 15.02 -5.34
N MET A 577 -0.48 14.96 -6.48
CA MET A 577 -0.55 16.12 -7.38
C MET A 577 -1.34 17.27 -6.78
N GLN A 578 -2.42 16.98 -6.03
CA GLN A 578 -3.24 18.01 -5.41
C GLN A 578 -2.52 18.74 -4.26
N LYS A 579 -1.75 18.04 -3.43
CA LYS A 579 -1.05 18.68 -2.31
C LYS A 579 -0.09 19.76 -2.77
N GLU A 580 0.77 19.46 -3.73
CA GLU A 580 1.81 20.38 -4.19
C GLU A 580 1.23 21.54 -4.99
N VAL A 581 0.35 21.24 -5.95
CA VAL A 581 -0.31 22.25 -6.78
C VAL A 581 -1.34 23.05 -5.97
N ARG A 582 -2.05 22.42 -5.02
CA ARG A 582 -3.04 23.08 -4.16
C ARG A 582 -2.37 24.06 -3.20
N SER A 583 -1.27 23.67 -2.55
CA SER A 583 -0.48 24.56 -1.68
C SER A 583 0.03 25.80 -2.45
N GLN A 584 0.58 25.61 -3.64
CA GLN A 584 1.04 26.70 -4.49
C GLN A 584 -0.12 27.61 -4.93
N ARG A 585 -1.25 27.03 -5.35
CA ARG A 585 -2.44 27.81 -5.77
C ARG A 585 -3.08 28.55 -4.60
N LEU A 586 -3.18 27.92 -3.42
CA LEU A 586 -3.72 28.55 -2.21
C LEU A 586 -2.81 29.69 -1.74
N THR A 587 -1.49 29.52 -1.82
CA THR A 587 -0.52 30.59 -1.50
C THR A 587 -0.63 31.76 -2.49
N ALA A 588 -0.75 31.48 -3.80
CA ALA A 588 -0.97 32.50 -4.81
C ALA A 588 -2.32 33.23 -4.61
N LEU A 589 -3.37 32.49 -4.24
CA LEU A 589 -4.68 33.03 -3.94
C LEU A 589 -4.65 33.91 -2.68
N LEU A 590 -3.91 33.51 -1.65
CA LEU A 590 -3.69 34.30 -0.44
C LEU A 590 -2.99 35.64 -0.74
N GLN A 591 -2.02 35.65 -1.65
CA GLN A 591 -1.36 36.87 -2.11
C GLN A 591 -2.35 37.79 -2.87
N THR A 592 -3.28 37.21 -3.63
CA THR A 592 -4.32 37.98 -4.34
C THR A 592 -5.35 38.57 -3.38
N VAL A 593 -5.68 37.85 -2.28
CA VAL A 593 -6.59 38.29 -1.21
C VAL A 593 -6.00 39.44 -0.37
N ALA A 594 -4.69 39.64 -0.39
CA ALA A 594 -4.05 40.80 0.23
C ALA A 594 -4.50 42.14 -0.39
N ASN A 595 -5.19 42.12 -1.55
CA ASN A 595 -5.83 43.29 -2.12
C ASN A 595 -7.13 43.61 -1.37
N PRO A 596 -7.27 44.80 -0.73
CA PRO A 596 -8.43 45.18 0.10
C PRO A 596 -9.78 45.13 -0.63
N MET A 597 -9.79 45.24 -1.97
CA MET A 597 -11.02 45.20 -2.77
C MET A 597 -11.62 43.78 -2.90
N LEU A 598 -10.81 42.75 -2.78
CA LEU A 598 -11.23 41.33 -2.93
C LEU A 598 -11.51 40.66 -1.61
N ALA A 599 -10.97 41.18 -0.51
CA ALA A 599 -11.10 40.60 0.84
C ALA A 599 -12.56 40.35 1.29
N PRO A 600 -13.57 41.22 0.97
CA PRO A 600 -14.96 41.00 1.39
C PRO A 600 -15.64 39.79 0.71
N PHE A 601 -15.14 39.35 -0.43
CA PHE A 601 -15.76 38.29 -1.24
C PHE A 601 -15.21 36.89 -0.90
N ILE A 602 -14.15 36.78 -0.08
CA ILE A 602 -13.45 35.55 0.21
C ILE A 602 -13.54 35.22 1.70
N LYS A 603 -13.91 33.99 2.01
CA LYS A 603 -13.94 33.49 3.38
C LYS A 603 -12.50 33.14 3.84
N ILE A 604 -11.77 34.13 4.34
CA ILE A 604 -10.35 34.01 4.76
C ILE A 604 -10.13 32.87 5.77
N PRO A 605 -10.97 32.63 6.80
CA PRO A 605 -10.78 31.51 7.73
C PRO A 605 -10.81 30.15 7.04
N ASN A 606 -11.71 29.97 6.07
CA ASN A 606 -11.79 28.72 5.33
C ASN A 606 -10.57 28.53 4.42
N LEU A 607 -10.09 29.61 3.81
CA LEU A 607 -8.86 29.58 2.99
C LEU A 607 -7.64 29.23 3.84
N MET A 608 -7.54 29.75 5.06
CA MET A 608 -6.45 29.46 5.98
C MET A 608 -6.53 28.01 6.51
N ARG A 609 -7.72 27.49 6.77
CA ARG A 609 -7.92 26.07 7.14
C ARG A 609 -7.50 25.14 6.01
N GLU A 610 -7.89 25.45 4.78
CA GLU A 610 -7.50 24.70 3.59
C GLU A 610 -5.99 24.75 3.34
N LEU A 611 -5.36 25.91 3.58
CA LEU A 611 -3.91 26.07 3.47
C LEU A 611 -3.19 25.24 4.54
N ALA A 612 -3.65 25.27 5.79
CA ALA A 612 -3.12 24.46 6.88
C ALA A 612 -3.21 22.95 6.56
N ILE A 613 -4.37 22.49 6.09
CA ILE A 613 -4.58 21.09 5.64
C ILE A 613 -3.61 20.74 4.50
N SER A 614 -3.40 21.66 3.55
CA SER A 614 -2.49 21.43 2.42
C SER A 614 -1.01 21.32 2.84
N GLN A 615 -0.67 21.87 4.01
CA GLN A 615 0.67 21.83 4.59
C GLN A 615 0.84 20.79 5.71
N ASP A 616 -0.15 19.89 5.89
CA ASP A 616 -0.19 18.87 6.96
C ASP A 616 -0.16 19.45 8.40
N ILE A 617 -0.63 20.68 8.55
CA ILE A 617 -0.75 21.31 9.86
C ILE A 617 -2.23 21.17 10.29
N ASP A 618 -2.43 20.82 11.55
CA ASP A 618 -3.78 20.73 12.11
C ASP A 618 -4.47 22.12 12.05
N PRO A 619 -5.59 22.26 11.30
CA PRO A 619 -6.24 23.54 11.10
C PRO A 619 -6.76 24.14 12.41
N ASP A 620 -7.16 23.31 13.38
CA ASP A 620 -7.71 23.76 14.67
C ASP A 620 -6.62 24.31 15.61
N SER A 621 -5.34 23.97 15.32
CA SER A 621 -4.19 24.56 16.04
C SER A 621 -3.78 25.94 15.51
N LEU A 622 -4.16 26.30 14.27
CA LEU A 622 -3.66 27.48 13.54
C LEU A 622 -4.73 28.52 13.29
N VAL A 623 -6.00 28.12 13.17
CA VAL A 623 -7.11 29.00 12.83
C VAL A 623 -8.08 29.07 14.00
N ASN A 624 -8.17 30.26 14.61
CA ASN A 624 -9.09 30.50 15.71
C ASN A 624 -10.56 30.26 15.30
N ASP A 625 -11.34 29.69 16.18
CA ASP A 625 -12.78 29.56 16.00
C ASP A 625 -13.45 30.94 15.90
N ALA A 626 -14.64 30.97 15.29
CA ALA A 626 -15.38 32.23 15.05
C ALA A 626 -15.58 33.04 16.35
N ASN A 627 -15.73 32.36 17.49
CA ASN A 627 -15.87 33.01 18.80
C ASN A 627 -14.55 33.59 19.31
N GLU A 628 -13.46 32.89 19.15
CA GLU A 628 -12.12 33.35 19.51
C GLU A 628 -11.67 34.48 18.62
N ALA A 629 -11.92 34.40 17.30
CA ALA A 629 -11.62 35.45 16.36
C ALA A 629 -12.36 36.76 16.69
N GLN A 630 -13.63 36.68 17.13
CA GLN A 630 -14.40 37.86 17.62
C GLN A 630 -13.83 38.43 18.91
N LEU A 631 -13.36 37.57 19.81
CA LEU A 631 -12.75 38.01 21.07
C LEU A 631 -11.43 38.74 20.81
N TYR A 632 -10.58 38.18 19.93
CA TYR A 632 -9.33 38.83 19.50
C TYR A 632 -9.59 40.14 18.74
N ALA A 633 -10.62 40.22 17.88
CA ALA A 633 -10.98 41.43 17.18
C ALA A 633 -11.44 42.54 18.16
N LYS A 634 -12.22 42.19 19.18
CA LYS A 634 -12.62 43.11 20.24
C LYS A 634 -11.43 43.59 21.10
N MET A 635 -10.52 42.69 21.44
CA MET A 635 -9.27 43.05 22.13
C MET A 635 -8.42 44.02 21.30
N LEU A 636 -8.26 43.74 20.00
CA LEU A 636 -7.47 44.58 19.09
C LEU A 636 -8.10 45.99 18.94
N GLN A 637 -9.43 46.06 18.81
CA GLN A 637 -10.18 47.33 18.80
C GLN A 637 -10.00 48.11 20.11
N GLY A 638 -10.03 47.43 21.27
CA GLY A 638 -9.78 48.04 22.56
C GLY A 638 -8.35 48.57 22.70
N MET A 639 -7.36 47.83 22.18
CA MET A 639 -5.96 48.28 22.20
C MET A 639 -5.74 49.48 21.25
N MET A 640 -6.36 49.48 20.08
CA MET A 640 -6.29 50.60 19.13
C MET A 640 -6.97 51.87 19.69
N ALA A 641 -8.12 51.74 20.34
CA ALA A 641 -8.81 52.82 21.00
C ALA A 641 -7.97 53.42 22.16
N ASN A 642 -7.34 52.57 22.97
CA ASN A 642 -6.45 53.03 24.03
C ASN A 642 -5.16 53.67 23.47
N ALA A 643 -4.59 53.19 22.36
CA ALA A 643 -3.47 53.80 21.71
C ALA A 643 -3.80 55.16 21.09
N GLN A 644 -5.00 55.33 20.52
CA GLN A 644 -5.49 56.63 20.06
C GLN A 644 -5.74 57.62 21.18
N GLN A 645 -6.27 57.14 22.31
CA GLN A 645 -6.42 58.00 23.50
C GLN A 645 -5.09 58.41 24.12
N ALA A 646 -4.10 57.51 24.14
CA ALA A 646 -2.78 57.86 24.60
C ALA A 646 -2.09 58.90 23.68
N ALA A 647 -2.19 58.70 22.35
CA ALA A 647 -1.65 59.66 21.38
C ALA A 647 -2.33 61.04 21.39
N SER A 648 -3.63 61.09 21.71
CA SER A 648 -4.35 62.37 21.91
C SER A 648 -4.04 63.06 23.25
N ALA A 649 -3.63 62.29 24.27
CA ALA A 649 -3.22 62.85 25.56
C ALA A 649 -1.76 63.40 25.53
N GLU A 650 -0.90 62.93 24.66
CA GLU A 650 0.45 63.46 24.43
C GLU A 650 0.48 64.68 23.49
N ALA A 651 -0.57 64.92 22.70
CA ALA A 651 -0.66 66.04 21.79
C ALA A 651 -1.42 67.26 22.31
N GLY A 652 -1.92 67.24 23.55
CA GLY A 652 -2.56 68.34 24.24
C GLY A 652 -1.76 68.81 25.43
#